data_7ca5febbc2e434b533405527d48dab4f
#
_entry.id   7ca5febbc2e434b533405527d48dab4f
#
_cell.length_a   1.000
_cell.length_b   1.000
_cell.length_c   1.000
_cell.angle_alpha   90.00
_cell.angle_beta   90.00
_cell.angle_gamma   90.00
#
_symmetry.space_group_name_H-M   'P 1'
#
loop_
_entity.id
_entity.type
_entity.pdbx_description
1 polymer ?
#
loop_
_entity_poly.entity_id
_entity_poly.type
_entity_poly.pdbx_seq_one_letter_code
_entity_poly.pdbx_strand_id
1 'polypeptide(L)'
;MSIKDCLIEVKDAVKDFLNEQEANELLQKIKNNIDLKKASKDIEIKELELAKEILDQDLKETLQQKLNKLYDKQKNIENFNYIIENWSDNPIKGLKVLLVGTESYKFKSRYSVDNAQLDYQSYIGNFDIDIHNGKLLNALQSKPLHKTIVQEVMDNPFLNEAKRVQGESYADAPLYGNKEAFEIAKIIKKHNDIVLRDKNELGAWISREPGYVFRQSYNIEKLLRAAGENIKNEELHKQSFINDFINAVNLERTFKGENPRDFTEAVWENILSGHSIKTIDQSNYIGTKNIAKKQSAERVIHFKDGASFYEFDKKYGQGDLEQSLLLGFEKAAQDNGLTKILGTNPEANLNTVIQMLRNHFGGEEARKLNFDAIKNEFYEVNGTTKVIAPTSFGSSLATVASITRSISNAGKLDKIFITSLGDVPSMFAEIKHQGMGALSFANTLFTELKRTSTPEELKQIMGPFALFTDSFKSQFLEHFTAKDTMAGKFTSYQTNVFKYTGFLGLMQRFKRSMVLAMQNHYGNLTDTPFKNLSDDTKRIFGYYGIDEGKWNMIRKTSLKDFEGRKYLTLENIDQIPKEEVIDYLKTTKPEFKSFSERQISLAKKEIQSAYRMLLIDRTLHGPIEPGARERAMLNRGTKKGSVEGELLRLMTNLKSYAVSVATKVLQREWSSYGPGTLYSRSLPSIANYLILTTIAGYFVITAKDLLSGKEPADPLDKRTALRAFASGGGGAIYFDTLNA
;
A
#
# COMPACT_ATOMS: atom_id res chain seq x y z
N MET A 1 -29.42 -21.02 35.69
CA MET A 1 -29.41 -21.40 34.27
C MET A 1 -28.31 -22.42 34.08
N SER A 2 -28.60 -23.61 33.59
CA SER A 2 -27.53 -24.60 33.36
C SER A 2 -26.84 -24.33 32.02
N ILE A 3 -25.61 -24.82 31.82
CA ILE A 3 -24.92 -24.76 30.53
C ILE A 3 -25.79 -25.30 29.40
N LYS A 4 -26.59 -26.34 29.72
CA LYS A 4 -27.52 -26.96 28.77
C LYS A 4 -28.63 -26.01 28.34
N ASP A 5 -29.19 -25.22 29.27
CA ASP A 5 -30.21 -24.21 28.96
C ASP A 5 -29.63 -23.09 28.10
N CYS A 6 -28.40 -22.64 28.38
CA CYS A 6 -27.69 -21.64 27.60
C CYS A 6 -27.40 -22.12 26.17
N LEU A 7 -27.01 -23.38 25.96
CA LEU A 7 -26.79 -23.95 24.64
C LEU A 7 -28.09 -24.08 23.82
N ILE A 8 -29.25 -24.32 24.47
CA ILE A 8 -30.56 -24.32 23.80
C ILE A 8 -30.95 -22.91 23.35
N GLU A 9 -30.78 -21.90 24.22
CA GLU A 9 -31.03 -20.48 23.82
C GLU A 9 -30.15 -20.04 22.64
N VAL A 10 -28.90 -20.50 22.61
CA VAL A 10 -28.01 -20.21 21.45
C VAL A 10 -28.52 -20.85 20.17
N LYS A 11 -28.94 -22.11 20.22
CA LYS A 11 -29.54 -22.81 19.07
C LYS A 11 -30.73 -22.03 18.51
N ASP A 12 -31.59 -21.54 19.40
CA ASP A 12 -32.75 -20.72 19.00
C ASP A 12 -32.38 -19.35 18.47
N ALA A 13 -31.37 -18.68 19.03
CA ALA A 13 -30.91 -17.39 18.59
C ALA A 13 -30.24 -17.41 17.20
N VAL A 14 -29.62 -18.52 16.81
CA VAL A 14 -28.89 -18.63 15.51
C VAL A 14 -29.68 -19.34 14.42
N LYS A 15 -30.89 -19.84 14.68
CA LYS A 15 -31.72 -20.61 13.73
C LYS A 15 -32.03 -19.86 12.43
N ASP A 16 -32.10 -18.50 12.48
CA ASP A 16 -32.36 -17.66 11.33
C ASP A 16 -31.11 -17.40 10.49
N PHE A 17 -29.92 -17.69 11.00
CA PHE A 17 -28.62 -17.41 10.39
C PHE A 17 -27.84 -18.66 10.02
N LEU A 18 -28.05 -19.78 10.70
CA LEU A 18 -27.35 -21.06 10.52
C LEU A 18 -28.37 -22.15 10.21
N ASN A 19 -28.01 -23.07 9.31
CA ASN A 19 -28.80 -24.29 9.15
C ASN A 19 -28.59 -25.25 10.35
N GLU A 20 -29.41 -26.29 10.45
CA GLU A 20 -29.40 -27.18 11.60
C GLU A 20 -28.07 -27.91 11.81
N GLN A 21 -27.37 -28.27 10.73
CA GLN A 21 -26.05 -28.90 10.77
C GLN A 21 -24.99 -27.91 11.29
N GLU A 22 -24.93 -26.70 10.73
CA GLU A 22 -24.04 -25.65 11.16
C GLU A 22 -24.25 -25.25 12.63
N ALA A 23 -25.52 -25.19 13.08
CA ALA A 23 -25.85 -24.91 14.48
C ALA A 23 -25.36 -26.01 15.42
N ASN A 24 -25.53 -27.28 15.03
CA ASN A 24 -25.06 -28.41 15.80
C ASN A 24 -23.54 -28.52 15.88
N GLU A 25 -22.82 -28.23 14.77
CA GLU A 25 -21.36 -28.15 14.72
C GLU A 25 -20.83 -27.02 15.63
N LEU A 26 -21.49 -25.86 15.63
CA LEU A 26 -21.18 -24.75 16.54
C LEU A 26 -21.34 -25.13 18.00
N LEU A 27 -22.47 -25.74 18.35
CA LEU A 27 -22.73 -26.19 19.72
C LEU A 27 -21.73 -27.24 20.22
N GLN A 28 -21.33 -28.16 19.35
CA GLN A 28 -20.29 -29.15 19.68
C GLN A 28 -18.93 -28.50 19.90
N LYS A 29 -18.55 -27.50 19.06
CA LYS A 29 -17.33 -26.74 19.22
C LYS A 29 -17.30 -25.97 20.55
N ILE A 30 -18.39 -25.27 20.89
CA ILE A 30 -18.55 -24.55 22.17
C ILE A 30 -18.37 -25.49 23.35
N LYS A 31 -19.03 -26.64 23.32
CA LYS A 31 -18.93 -27.65 24.38
C LYS A 31 -17.49 -28.14 24.55
N ASN A 32 -16.82 -28.49 23.46
CA ASN A 32 -15.43 -28.94 23.48
C ASN A 32 -14.48 -27.85 24.05
N ASN A 33 -14.70 -26.59 23.69
CA ASN A 33 -13.88 -25.47 24.18
C ASN A 33 -14.11 -25.21 25.68
N ILE A 34 -15.36 -25.37 26.18
CA ILE A 34 -15.65 -25.27 27.60
C ILE A 34 -14.94 -26.38 28.37
N ASP A 35 -14.99 -27.62 27.87
CA ASP A 35 -14.35 -28.75 28.51
C ASP A 35 -12.82 -28.62 28.55
N LEU A 36 -12.21 -28.12 27.47
CA LEU A 36 -10.76 -27.83 27.41
C LEU A 36 -10.33 -26.71 28.38
N LYS A 37 -11.09 -25.60 28.44
CA LYS A 37 -10.78 -24.51 29.39
C LYS A 37 -10.98 -24.91 30.85
N LYS A 38 -11.97 -25.76 31.14
CA LYS A 38 -12.14 -26.34 32.50
C LYS A 38 -10.94 -27.19 32.90
N ALA A 39 -10.40 -28.00 31.99
CA ALA A 39 -9.25 -28.85 32.26
C ALA A 39 -7.94 -28.06 32.47
N SER A 40 -7.85 -26.83 31.96
CA SER A 40 -6.63 -26.00 31.99
C SER A 40 -6.56 -24.97 33.14
N LYS A 41 -7.62 -24.81 33.95
CA LYS A 41 -7.66 -23.81 35.03
C LYS A 41 -7.95 -24.46 36.38
N ASP A 42 -7.00 -24.36 37.29
CA ASP A 42 -7.13 -24.75 38.72
C ASP A 42 -7.93 -23.74 39.60
N ILE A 43 -8.70 -22.84 39.00
CA ILE A 43 -9.39 -21.76 39.69
C ILE A 43 -10.91 -21.96 39.54
N GLU A 44 -11.67 -21.87 40.65
CA GLU A 44 -13.14 -21.75 40.70
C GLU A 44 -13.66 -20.52 39.96
N ILE A 45 -13.61 -20.54 38.62
CA ILE A 45 -14.37 -19.59 37.83
C ILE A 45 -15.80 -20.09 37.76
N LYS A 46 -16.77 -19.20 38.03
CA LYS A 46 -18.19 -19.53 37.87
C LYS A 46 -18.40 -20.05 36.44
N GLU A 47 -18.84 -21.31 36.34
CA GLU A 47 -19.01 -22.03 35.06
C GLU A 47 -19.84 -21.24 34.04
N LEU A 48 -20.78 -20.44 34.51
CA LEU A 48 -21.65 -19.61 33.66
C LEU A 48 -20.91 -18.43 32.98
N GLU A 49 -19.99 -17.78 33.69
CA GLU A 49 -19.19 -16.65 33.12
C GLU A 49 -18.23 -17.18 32.07
N LEU A 50 -17.58 -18.30 32.32
CA LEU A 50 -16.71 -18.98 31.38
C LEU A 50 -17.46 -19.44 30.12
N ALA A 51 -18.67 -20.04 30.33
CA ALA A 51 -19.49 -20.49 29.24
C ALA A 51 -19.99 -19.33 28.35
N LYS A 52 -20.36 -18.19 28.95
CA LYS A 52 -20.74 -16.98 28.20
C LYS A 52 -19.57 -16.43 27.36
N GLU A 53 -18.37 -16.30 27.95
CA GLU A 53 -17.18 -15.80 27.23
C GLU A 53 -16.84 -16.67 26.02
N ILE A 54 -16.85 -18.00 26.19
CA ILE A 54 -16.57 -18.95 25.09
C ILE A 54 -17.68 -18.90 24.04
N LEU A 55 -18.94 -18.81 24.47
CA LEU A 55 -20.10 -18.71 23.59
C LEU A 55 -20.01 -17.49 22.68
N ASP A 56 -19.77 -16.30 23.26
CA ASP A 56 -19.66 -15.05 22.50
C ASP A 56 -18.52 -15.11 21.50
N GLN A 57 -17.40 -15.72 21.87
CA GLN A 57 -16.25 -15.85 20.99
C GLN A 57 -16.52 -16.83 19.83
N ASP A 58 -17.01 -18.02 20.11
CA ASP A 58 -17.27 -19.07 19.10
C ASP A 58 -18.41 -18.67 18.15
N LEU A 59 -19.47 -18.03 18.68
CA LEU A 59 -20.56 -17.48 17.87
C LEU A 59 -20.06 -16.38 16.93
N LYS A 60 -19.28 -15.45 17.46
CA LYS A 60 -18.66 -14.36 16.69
C LYS A 60 -17.77 -14.90 15.56
N GLU A 61 -16.91 -15.89 15.86
CA GLU A 61 -16.06 -16.51 14.83
C GLU A 61 -16.88 -17.20 13.74
N THR A 62 -17.93 -17.92 14.12
CA THR A 62 -18.78 -18.65 13.17
C THR A 62 -19.54 -17.70 12.24
N LEU A 63 -20.15 -16.65 12.79
CA LEU A 63 -20.84 -15.61 12.01
C LEU A 63 -19.85 -14.88 11.09
N GLN A 64 -18.67 -14.55 11.59
CA GLN A 64 -17.60 -13.94 10.81
C GLN A 64 -17.20 -14.82 9.63
N GLN A 65 -16.98 -16.12 9.84
CA GLN A 65 -16.60 -17.03 8.76
C GLN A 65 -17.69 -17.12 7.69
N LYS A 66 -18.96 -17.14 8.11
CA LYS A 66 -20.11 -17.16 7.18
C LYS A 66 -20.20 -15.88 6.37
N LEU A 67 -20.09 -14.71 7.01
CA LEU A 67 -20.07 -13.41 6.33
C LEU A 67 -18.89 -13.31 5.36
N ASN A 68 -17.71 -13.74 5.76
CA ASN A 68 -16.53 -13.74 4.88
C ASN A 68 -16.73 -14.68 3.68
N LYS A 69 -17.32 -15.86 3.84
CA LYS A 69 -17.66 -16.75 2.72
C LYS A 69 -18.65 -16.10 1.74
N LEU A 70 -19.66 -15.39 2.23
CA LEU A 70 -20.62 -14.67 1.39
C LEU A 70 -19.93 -13.52 0.64
N TYR A 71 -19.10 -12.74 1.33
CA TYR A 71 -18.32 -11.68 0.73
C TYR A 71 -17.36 -12.21 -0.37
N ASP A 72 -16.64 -13.29 -0.08
CA ASP A 72 -15.72 -13.94 -1.03
C ASP A 72 -16.50 -14.46 -2.27
N LYS A 73 -17.67 -15.10 -2.05
CA LYS A 73 -18.52 -15.55 -3.16
C LYS A 73 -18.97 -14.37 -4.04
N GLN A 74 -19.39 -13.28 -3.43
CA GLN A 74 -19.77 -12.07 -4.17
C GLN A 74 -18.59 -11.54 -4.99
N LYS A 75 -17.38 -11.41 -4.39
CA LYS A 75 -16.17 -10.95 -5.08
C LYS A 75 -15.78 -11.87 -6.25
N ASN A 76 -15.90 -13.17 -6.08
CA ASN A 76 -15.61 -14.13 -7.16
C ASN A 76 -16.55 -13.93 -8.35
N ILE A 77 -17.85 -13.72 -8.11
CA ILE A 77 -18.84 -13.46 -9.16
C ILE A 77 -18.58 -12.09 -9.82
N GLU A 78 -18.33 -11.04 -9.04
CA GLU A 78 -18.00 -9.71 -9.57
C GLU A 78 -16.78 -9.76 -10.50
N ASN A 79 -15.71 -10.41 -10.06
CA ASN A 79 -14.47 -10.54 -10.83
C ASN A 79 -14.65 -11.39 -12.09
N PHE A 80 -15.39 -12.50 -11.99
CA PHE A 80 -15.71 -13.33 -13.15
C PHE A 80 -16.50 -12.53 -14.19
N ASN A 81 -17.59 -11.86 -13.80
CA ASN A 81 -18.41 -11.06 -14.69
C ASN A 81 -17.59 -9.93 -15.34
N TYR A 82 -16.77 -9.22 -14.54
CA TYR A 82 -15.89 -8.17 -15.07
C TYR A 82 -14.95 -8.69 -16.16
N ILE A 83 -14.38 -9.87 -15.98
CA ILE A 83 -13.47 -10.48 -16.99
C ILE A 83 -14.25 -10.88 -18.24
N ILE A 84 -15.42 -11.50 -18.11
CA ILE A 84 -16.25 -11.90 -19.25
C ILE A 84 -16.72 -10.68 -20.05
N GLU A 85 -17.16 -9.63 -19.39
CA GLU A 85 -17.66 -8.42 -20.05
C GLU A 85 -16.57 -7.60 -20.75
N ASN A 86 -15.38 -7.53 -20.17
CA ASN A 86 -14.35 -6.61 -20.65
C ASN A 86 -13.13 -7.30 -21.29
N TRP A 87 -12.86 -8.56 -20.96
CA TRP A 87 -11.63 -9.28 -21.29
C TRP A 87 -11.87 -10.70 -21.80
N SER A 88 -13.05 -10.98 -22.37
CA SER A 88 -13.35 -12.31 -22.95
C SER A 88 -12.40 -12.70 -24.09
N ASP A 89 -11.85 -11.72 -24.78
CA ASP A 89 -10.81 -11.89 -25.81
C ASP A 89 -9.43 -12.26 -25.22
N ASN A 90 -9.16 -11.92 -23.96
CA ASN A 90 -7.91 -12.24 -23.26
C ASN A 90 -8.13 -12.34 -21.75
N PRO A 91 -8.71 -13.43 -21.24
CA PRO A 91 -9.06 -13.57 -19.82
C PRO A 91 -7.83 -13.59 -18.89
N ILE A 92 -6.66 -14.05 -19.36
CA ILE A 92 -5.40 -13.94 -18.58
C ILE A 92 -5.04 -12.48 -18.34
N LYS A 93 -5.16 -11.63 -19.35
CA LYS A 93 -4.95 -10.19 -19.19
C LYS A 93 -5.97 -9.60 -18.23
N GLY A 94 -7.23 -10.01 -18.28
CA GLY A 94 -8.28 -9.61 -17.34
C GLY A 94 -7.91 -9.96 -15.89
N LEU A 95 -7.43 -11.17 -15.63
CA LEU A 95 -6.93 -11.59 -14.31
C LEU A 95 -5.76 -10.72 -13.84
N LYS A 96 -4.79 -10.43 -14.72
CA LYS A 96 -3.66 -9.53 -14.37
C LYS A 96 -4.13 -8.12 -14.08
N VAL A 97 -5.15 -7.62 -14.78
CA VAL A 97 -5.74 -6.29 -14.56
C VAL A 97 -6.34 -6.17 -13.17
N LEU A 98 -7.00 -7.20 -12.64
CA LEU A 98 -7.50 -7.18 -11.26
C LEU A 98 -6.40 -6.96 -10.21
N LEU A 99 -5.18 -7.37 -10.52
CA LEU A 99 -4.01 -7.24 -9.63
C LEU A 99 -3.27 -5.91 -9.83
N VAL A 100 -2.80 -5.65 -11.04
CA VAL A 100 -1.84 -4.57 -11.33
C VAL A 100 -2.34 -3.52 -12.33
N GLY A 101 -3.59 -3.62 -12.76
CA GLY A 101 -4.23 -2.66 -13.66
C GLY A 101 -3.73 -2.70 -15.10
N THR A 102 -4.20 -1.74 -15.89
CA THR A 102 -3.81 -1.55 -17.29
C THR A 102 -4.17 -0.16 -17.78
N GLU A 103 -3.39 0.36 -18.70
CA GLU A 103 -3.73 1.55 -19.48
C GLU A 103 -4.56 1.15 -20.71
N SER A 104 -5.89 1.16 -20.59
CA SER A 104 -6.81 0.80 -21.67
C SER A 104 -8.18 1.46 -21.50
N TYR A 105 -8.86 1.74 -22.62
CA TYR A 105 -10.25 2.21 -22.60
C TYR A 105 -11.22 1.19 -21.97
N LYS A 106 -10.83 -0.09 -21.86
CA LYS A 106 -11.60 -1.14 -21.16
C LYS A 106 -11.52 -1.03 -19.63
N PHE A 107 -10.62 -0.20 -19.10
CA PHE A 107 -10.49 0.00 -17.68
C PHE A 107 -11.72 0.74 -17.12
N LYS A 108 -12.43 0.12 -16.21
CA LYS A 108 -13.66 0.67 -15.60
C LYS A 108 -13.72 0.56 -14.09
N SER A 109 -12.70 -0.05 -13.45
CA SER A 109 -12.71 -0.27 -12.02
C SER A 109 -11.30 -0.23 -11.46
N ARG A 110 -11.22 0.02 -10.16
CA ARG A 110 -9.96 -0.01 -9.43
C ARG A 110 -9.46 -1.45 -9.32
N TYR A 111 -8.16 -1.63 -9.30
CA TYR A 111 -7.47 -2.89 -9.10
C TYR A 111 -6.74 -2.92 -7.74
N SER A 112 -6.17 -4.08 -7.37
CA SER A 112 -5.59 -4.27 -6.03
C SER A 112 -4.50 -3.24 -5.69
N VAL A 113 -3.62 -2.92 -6.64
CA VAL A 113 -2.54 -1.95 -6.42
C VAL A 113 -3.05 -0.53 -6.22
N ASP A 114 -4.06 -0.09 -7.00
CA ASP A 114 -4.67 1.23 -6.83
C ASP A 114 -5.30 1.39 -5.44
N ASN A 115 -6.04 0.37 -5.00
CA ASN A 115 -6.64 0.39 -3.68
C ASN A 115 -5.58 0.42 -2.57
N ALA A 116 -4.48 -0.34 -2.73
CA ALA A 116 -3.36 -0.31 -1.81
C ALA A 116 -2.68 1.07 -1.80
N GLN A 117 -2.44 1.65 -2.98
CA GLN A 117 -1.83 2.97 -3.11
C GLN A 117 -2.72 4.06 -2.47
N LEU A 118 -4.03 4.00 -2.70
CA LEU A 118 -4.99 4.93 -2.12
C LEU A 118 -4.97 4.88 -0.58
N ASP A 119 -5.07 3.68 0.00
CA ASP A 119 -5.07 3.51 1.45
C ASP A 119 -3.73 3.96 2.04
N TYR A 120 -2.61 3.60 1.41
CA TYR A 120 -1.28 3.98 1.88
C TYR A 120 -1.08 5.50 1.90
N GLN A 121 -1.42 6.18 0.80
CA GLN A 121 -1.35 7.64 0.73
C GLN A 121 -2.30 8.31 1.72
N SER A 122 -3.47 7.72 1.95
CA SER A 122 -4.40 8.22 2.96
C SER A 122 -3.84 8.11 4.38
N TYR A 123 -3.26 6.96 4.73
CA TYR A 123 -2.68 6.74 6.06
C TYR A 123 -1.51 7.67 6.32
N ILE A 124 -0.56 7.75 5.39
CA ILE A 124 0.60 8.63 5.53
C ILE A 124 0.18 10.10 5.50
N GLY A 125 -0.63 10.51 4.52
CA GLY A 125 -1.01 11.91 4.37
C GLY A 125 -1.73 12.45 5.60
N ASN A 126 -2.65 11.68 6.18
CA ASN A 126 -3.35 12.10 7.39
C ASN A 126 -2.43 12.09 8.62
N PHE A 127 -1.54 11.10 8.73
CA PHE A 127 -0.53 11.07 9.80
C PHE A 127 0.39 12.29 9.73
N ASP A 128 0.89 12.61 8.56
CA ASP A 128 1.77 13.76 8.33
C ASP A 128 1.09 15.09 8.64
N ILE A 129 -0.19 15.24 8.27
CA ILE A 129 -0.99 16.43 8.60
C ILE A 129 -1.06 16.63 10.13
N ASP A 130 -1.36 15.57 10.87
CA ASP A 130 -1.46 15.64 12.32
C ASP A 130 -0.09 15.99 12.95
N ILE A 131 1.01 15.39 12.48
CA ILE A 131 2.38 15.70 12.93
C ILE A 131 2.76 17.16 12.63
N HIS A 132 2.42 17.67 11.44
CA HIS A 132 2.71 19.06 11.07
C HIS A 132 1.87 20.07 11.87
N ASN A 133 0.57 19.82 12.01
CA ASN A 133 -0.32 20.67 12.79
C ASN A 133 0.13 20.74 14.26
N GLY A 134 0.63 19.63 14.80
CA GLY A 134 1.24 19.58 16.12
C GLY A 134 2.64 20.21 16.22
N LYS A 135 3.28 20.58 15.08
CA LYS A 135 4.69 21.03 15.00
C LYS A 135 5.68 19.98 15.55
N LEU A 136 5.37 18.71 15.39
CA LEU A 136 6.05 17.56 16.02
C LEU A 136 7.08 16.85 15.12
N LEU A 137 7.32 17.36 13.90
CA LEU A 137 8.20 16.69 12.94
C LEU A 137 9.61 16.48 13.46
N ASN A 138 10.22 17.52 14.05
CA ASN A 138 11.58 17.43 14.60
C ASN A 138 11.65 16.44 15.78
N ALA A 139 10.60 16.39 16.60
CA ALA A 139 10.50 15.45 17.72
C ALA A 139 10.34 14.00 17.21
N LEU A 140 9.51 13.77 16.18
CA LEU A 140 9.36 12.45 15.56
C LEU A 140 10.66 11.95 14.93
N GLN A 141 11.46 12.82 14.32
CA GLN A 141 12.76 12.48 13.73
C GLN A 141 13.89 12.35 14.76
N SER A 142 13.65 12.73 16.00
CA SER A 142 14.62 12.65 17.08
C SER A 142 14.75 11.24 17.63
N LYS A 143 15.76 10.50 17.20
CA LYS A 143 16.02 9.13 17.67
C LYS A 143 16.04 8.94 19.19
N PRO A 144 16.59 9.89 19.99
CA PRO A 144 16.51 9.80 21.45
C PRO A 144 15.08 9.75 22.01
N LEU A 145 14.11 10.37 21.32
CA LEU A 145 12.70 10.39 21.76
C LEU A 145 11.92 9.11 21.37
N HIS A 146 12.39 8.31 20.41
CA HIS A 146 11.66 7.14 19.93
C HIS A 146 11.31 6.17 21.07
N LYS A 147 12.25 5.93 22.01
CA LYS A 147 11.97 5.07 23.17
C LYS A 147 10.83 5.62 24.02
N THR A 148 10.88 6.92 24.34
CA THR A 148 9.85 7.58 25.14
C THR A 148 8.49 7.57 24.44
N ILE A 149 8.44 7.80 23.12
CA ILE A 149 7.20 7.72 22.34
C ILE A 149 6.59 6.31 22.44
N VAL A 150 7.40 5.26 22.26
CA VAL A 150 6.94 3.87 22.37
C VAL A 150 6.44 3.56 23.77
N GLN A 151 7.15 4.02 24.80
CA GLN A 151 6.75 3.87 26.20
C GLN A 151 5.41 4.59 26.49
N GLU A 152 5.21 5.81 25.98
CA GLU A 152 3.92 6.51 26.13
C GLU A 152 2.77 5.72 25.51
N VAL A 153 2.92 5.16 24.30
CA VAL A 153 1.86 4.35 23.66
C VAL A 153 1.54 3.11 24.49
N MET A 154 2.58 2.40 24.98
CA MET A 154 2.41 1.09 25.60
C MET A 154 2.13 1.13 27.08
N ASP A 155 2.67 2.09 27.79
CA ASP A 155 2.68 2.08 29.24
C ASP A 155 1.77 3.15 29.86
N ASN A 156 1.49 4.25 29.14
CA ASN A 156 0.63 5.31 29.66
C ASN A 156 -0.83 4.80 29.77
N PRO A 157 -1.43 4.76 30.97
CA PRO A 157 -2.79 4.26 31.16
C PRO A 157 -3.85 5.04 30.41
N PHE A 158 -3.63 6.32 30.13
CA PHE A 158 -4.53 7.14 29.31
C PHE A 158 -4.60 6.62 27.86
N LEU A 159 -3.48 6.13 27.30
CA LEU A 159 -3.39 5.62 25.94
C LEU A 159 -3.57 4.09 25.86
N ASN A 160 -3.13 3.38 26.90
CA ASN A 160 -3.18 1.91 26.95
C ASN A 160 -4.21 1.40 27.96
N GLU A 161 -5.36 0.96 27.47
CA GLU A 161 -6.47 0.48 28.29
C GLU A 161 -6.08 -0.74 29.16
N ALA A 162 -5.12 -1.57 28.73
CA ALA A 162 -4.64 -2.72 29.52
C ALA A 162 -3.84 -2.32 30.77
N LYS A 163 -3.39 -1.08 30.85
CA LYS A 163 -2.69 -0.51 32.01
C LYS A 163 -3.62 0.27 32.95
N ARG A 164 -4.90 0.41 32.60
CA ARG A 164 -5.89 1.10 33.45
C ARG A 164 -6.31 0.20 34.60
N VAL A 165 -6.39 0.79 35.78
CA VAL A 165 -6.98 0.15 36.95
C VAL A 165 -8.48 0.49 37.01
N GLN A 166 -9.31 -0.49 37.33
CA GLN A 166 -10.75 -0.31 37.36
C GLN A 166 -11.16 0.74 38.42
N GLY A 167 -11.92 1.74 38.00
CA GLY A 167 -12.39 2.82 38.89
C GLY A 167 -11.47 4.05 38.98
N GLU A 168 -10.28 4.04 38.37
CA GLU A 168 -9.39 5.17 38.30
C GLU A 168 -9.60 6.01 37.04
N SER A 169 -9.48 7.34 37.19
CA SER A 169 -9.45 8.30 36.07
C SER A 169 -8.01 8.70 35.79
N TYR A 170 -7.56 8.59 34.55
CA TYR A 170 -6.21 8.92 34.13
C TYR A 170 -6.18 10.26 33.40
N ALA A 171 -5.21 11.10 33.76
CA ALA A 171 -5.03 12.42 33.16
C ALA A 171 -4.55 12.31 31.70
N ASP A 172 -4.98 13.25 30.86
CA ASP A 172 -4.42 13.50 29.53
C ASP A 172 -3.06 14.20 29.67
N ALA A 173 -2.05 13.43 30.13
CA ALA A 173 -0.73 13.93 30.47
C ALA A 173 0.36 12.88 30.17
N PRO A 174 1.61 13.33 29.89
CA PRO A 174 2.73 12.43 29.66
C PRO A 174 3.09 11.64 30.95
N LEU A 175 3.26 10.32 30.79
CA LEU A 175 3.75 9.45 31.88
C LEU A 175 5.26 9.63 32.10
N TYR A 176 6.02 9.84 31.02
CA TYR A 176 7.47 9.96 31.04
C TYR A 176 7.98 11.42 30.95
N GLY A 177 7.11 12.38 31.26
CA GLY A 177 7.49 13.80 31.43
C GLY A 177 7.80 14.54 30.13
N ASN A 178 7.66 13.91 28.94
CA ASN A 178 7.91 14.55 27.66
C ASN A 178 6.60 14.78 26.89
N LYS A 179 6.21 16.06 26.77
CA LYS A 179 4.96 16.45 26.13
C LYS A 179 4.93 16.13 24.64
N GLU A 180 6.04 16.34 23.90
CA GLU A 180 6.09 16.07 22.46
C GLU A 180 5.97 14.56 22.18
N ALA A 181 6.66 13.72 22.96
CA ALA A 181 6.54 12.27 22.87
C ALA A 181 5.10 11.79 23.13
N PHE A 182 4.42 12.36 24.12
CA PHE A 182 3.03 12.05 24.44
C PHE A 182 2.06 12.46 23.32
N GLU A 183 2.21 13.67 22.76
CA GLU A 183 1.36 14.10 21.64
C GLU A 183 1.58 13.23 20.39
N ILE A 184 2.82 12.83 20.09
CA ILE A 184 3.10 11.88 19.01
C ILE A 184 2.45 10.53 19.31
N ALA A 185 2.51 10.04 20.54
CA ALA A 185 1.87 8.79 20.94
C ALA A 185 0.35 8.82 20.75
N LYS A 186 -0.31 9.95 21.04
CA LYS A 186 -1.75 10.16 20.75
C LYS A 186 -2.03 10.08 19.25
N ILE A 187 -1.20 10.68 18.41
CA ILE A 187 -1.33 10.63 16.96
C ILE A 187 -1.16 9.18 16.46
N ILE A 188 -0.13 8.47 16.92
CA ILE A 188 0.09 7.06 16.55
C ILE A 188 -1.15 6.21 16.90
N LYS A 189 -1.68 6.37 18.12
CA LYS A 189 -2.89 5.64 18.54
C LYS A 189 -4.08 5.94 17.65
N LYS A 190 -4.34 7.23 17.35
CA LYS A 190 -5.41 7.67 16.45
C LYS A 190 -5.32 6.98 15.07
N HIS A 191 -4.14 6.96 14.46
CA HIS A 191 -3.94 6.39 13.14
C HIS A 191 -3.98 4.86 13.14
N ASN A 192 -3.52 4.21 14.19
CA ASN A 192 -3.69 2.78 14.38
C ASN A 192 -5.17 2.39 14.49
N ASP A 193 -5.99 3.19 15.18
CA ASP A 193 -7.43 2.96 15.28
C ASP A 193 -8.13 3.13 13.91
N ILE A 194 -7.67 4.06 13.06
CA ILE A 194 -8.15 4.21 11.68
C ILE A 194 -7.83 2.97 10.85
N VAL A 195 -6.59 2.51 10.88
CA VAL A 195 -6.14 1.31 10.15
C VAL A 195 -6.92 0.07 10.62
N LEU A 196 -7.10 -0.09 11.92
CA LEU A 196 -7.86 -1.20 12.52
C LEU A 196 -9.31 -1.21 12.03
N ARG A 197 -9.97 -0.05 12.06
CA ARG A 197 -11.34 0.10 11.57
C ARG A 197 -11.45 -0.27 10.10
N ASP A 198 -10.56 0.25 9.25
CA ASP A 198 -10.61 0.02 7.82
C ASP A 198 -10.39 -1.46 7.47
N LYS A 199 -9.51 -2.16 8.19
CA LYS A 199 -9.35 -3.62 8.07
C LYS A 199 -10.60 -4.40 8.50
N ASN A 200 -11.22 -3.98 9.61
CA ASN A 200 -12.42 -4.65 10.13
C ASN A 200 -13.64 -4.43 9.22
N GLU A 201 -13.75 -3.26 8.56
CA GLU A 201 -14.76 -3.01 7.54
C GLU A 201 -14.63 -3.99 6.34
N LEU A 202 -13.43 -4.49 6.08
CA LEU A 202 -13.12 -5.49 5.04
C LEU A 202 -13.22 -6.94 5.50
N GLY A 203 -13.72 -7.19 6.70
CA GLY A 203 -13.94 -8.54 7.22
C GLY A 203 -12.74 -9.17 7.93
N ALA A 204 -11.75 -8.38 8.36
CA ALA A 204 -10.61 -8.88 9.11
C ALA A 204 -10.94 -9.23 10.57
N TRP A 205 -11.89 -8.51 11.19
CA TRP A 205 -12.38 -8.73 12.55
C TRP A 205 -11.29 -8.78 13.61
N ILE A 206 -10.33 -7.86 13.52
CA ILE A 206 -9.20 -7.77 14.43
C ILE A 206 -9.68 -7.20 15.75
N SER A 207 -9.38 -7.87 16.86
CA SER A 207 -9.56 -7.31 18.20
C SER A 207 -8.59 -6.17 18.42
N ARG A 208 -9.04 -5.12 19.12
CA ARG A 208 -8.18 -4.00 19.49
C ARG A 208 -7.14 -4.49 20.50
N GLU A 209 -5.86 -4.37 20.17
CA GLU A 209 -4.76 -4.63 21.10
C GLU A 209 -4.37 -3.31 21.78
N PRO A 210 -4.57 -3.19 23.11
CA PRO A 210 -4.12 -2.03 23.86
C PRO A 210 -2.59 -1.86 23.76
N GLY A 211 -2.12 -0.62 23.63
CA GLY A 211 -0.68 -0.34 23.52
C GLY A 211 -0.04 -0.75 22.19
N TYR A 212 -0.83 -0.96 21.14
CA TYR A 212 -0.29 -1.26 19.81
C TYR A 212 0.43 -0.04 19.23
N VAL A 213 1.72 -0.16 18.95
CA VAL A 213 2.55 0.90 18.37
C VAL A 213 2.59 0.78 16.85
N PHE A 214 3.14 -0.35 16.35
CA PHE A 214 3.21 -0.69 14.92
C PHE A 214 3.32 -2.20 14.76
N ARG A 215 3.16 -2.66 13.52
CA ARG A 215 3.37 -4.07 13.19
C ARG A 215 4.85 -4.41 13.31
N GLN A 216 5.18 -5.32 14.22
CA GLN A 216 6.53 -5.84 14.35
C GLN A 216 6.93 -6.62 13.09
N SER A 217 8.10 -6.31 12.55
CA SER A 217 8.72 -7.01 11.43
C SER A 217 10.20 -7.23 11.74
N TYR A 218 10.69 -8.41 11.41
CA TYR A 218 12.04 -8.81 11.75
C TYR A 218 13.02 -8.59 10.60
N ASN A 219 14.24 -8.23 10.92
CA ASN A 219 15.35 -8.15 10.00
C ASN A 219 16.17 -9.44 10.08
N ILE A 220 16.16 -10.24 9.02
CA ILE A 220 16.83 -11.54 8.98
C ILE A 220 18.34 -11.42 9.23
N GLU A 221 18.99 -10.36 8.71
CA GLU A 221 20.43 -10.15 8.95
C GLU A 221 20.72 -9.88 10.43
N LYS A 222 19.93 -9.02 11.08
CA LYS A 222 20.07 -8.76 12.51
C LYS A 222 19.86 -10.03 13.35
N LEU A 223 18.89 -10.86 12.97
CA LEU A 223 18.68 -12.16 13.60
C LEU A 223 19.90 -13.06 13.47
N LEU A 224 20.44 -13.21 12.26
CA LEU A 224 21.61 -14.04 11.99
C LEU A 224 22.92 -13.46 12.55
N ARG A 225 22.88 -12.27 13.17
CA ARG A 225 23.98 -11.63 13.90
C ARG A 225 23.67 -11.36 15.38
N ALA A 226 22.65 -11.97 15.93
CA ALA A 226 22.16 -11.73 17.29
C ALA A 226 23.26 -11.85 18.38
N ALA A 227 24.18 -12.78 18.21
CA ALA A 227 25.30 -13.03 19.12
C ALA A 227 26.65 -12.47 18.64
N GLY A 228 26.68 -11.65 17.57
CA GLY A 228 27.89 -11.05 17.00
C GLY A 228 28.00 -11.22 15.47
N GLU A 229 29.15 -10.86 14.89
CA GLU A 229 29.31 -10.81 13.43
C GLU A 229 29.55 -12.15 12.75
N ASN A 230 29.73 -13.24 13.49
CA ASN A 230 29.99 -14.57 12.92
C ASN A 230 28.71 -15.24 12.44
N ILE A 231 28.25 -14.92 11.23
CA ILE A 231 27.04 -15.45 10.61
C ILE A 231 27.00 -16.97 10.46
N LYS A 232 28.13 -17.64 10.55
CA LYS A 232 28.25 -19.11 10.33
C LYS A 232 27.74 -19.95 11.51
N ASN A 233 27.61 -19.36 12.70
CA ASN A 233 27.15 -20.08 13.89
C ASN A 233 25.68 -19.76 14.17
N GLU A 234 24.77 -20.33 13.38
CA GLU A 234 23.31 -20.11 13.47
C GLU A 234 22.78 -20.50 14.85
N GLU A 235 23.25 -21.57 15.45
CA GLU A 235 22.81 -22.01 16.77
C GLU A 235 23.12 -20.97 17.87
N LEU A 236 24.29 -20.34 17.80
CA LEU A 236 24.67 -19.29 18.76
C LEU A 236 23.71 -18.08 18.64
N HIS A 237 23.35 -17.69 17.43
CA HIS A 237 22.43 -16.59 17.17
C HIS A 237 21.00 -16.94 17.61
N LYS A 238 20.55 -18.19 17.36
CA LYS A 238 19.27 -18.72 17.84
C LYS A 238 19.19 -18.64 19.38
N GLN A 239 20.22 -19.09 20.08
CA GLN A 239 20.26 -19.05 21.55
C GLN A 239 20.24 -17.61 22.10
N SER A 240 20.99 -16.69 21.47
CA SER A 240 20.94 -15.27 21.84
C SER A 240 19.55 -14.66 21.66
N PHE A 241 18.90 -14.94 20.53
CA PHE A 241 17.53 -14.49 20.28
C PHE A 241 16.54 -15.05 21.31
N ILE A 242 16.63 -16.36 21.61
CA ILE A 242 15.74 -17.01 22.58
C ILE A 242 15.84 -16.33 23.94
N ASN A 243 17.05 -16.11 24.43
CA ASN A 243 17.29 -15.46 25.72
C ASN A 243 16.75 -14.04 25.76
N ASP A 244 17.02 -13.24 24.73
CA ASP A 244 16.53 -11.86 24.63
C ASP A 244 15.02 -11.80 24.54
N PHE A 245 14.40 -12.73 23.77
CA PHE A 245 12.96 -12.79 23.61
C PHE A 245 12.27 -13.09 24.95
N ILE A 246 12.70 -14.16 25.64
CA ILE A 246 12.12 -14.54 26.95
C ILE A 246 12.28 -13.39 27.96
N ASN A 247 13.40 -12.67 27.92
CA ASN A 247 13.63 -11.52 28.80
C ASN A 247 12.77 -10.32 28.46
N ALA A 248 12.36 -10.13 27.22
CA ALA A 248 11.59 -8.96 26.75
C ALA A 248 10.08 -9.11 26.90
N VAL A 249 9.53 -10.35 26.87
CA VAL A 249 8.09 -10.59 26.84
C VAL A 249 7.48 -10.79 28.23
N ASN A 250 6.17 -10.54 28.33
CA ASN A 250 5.36 -10.94 29.46
C ASN A 250 5.14 -12.47 29.40
N LEU A 251 5.71 -13.20 30.36
CA LEU A 251 5.77 -14.65 30.34
C LEU A 251 4.40 -15.29 30.42
N GLU A 252 3.53 -14.79 31.28
CA GLU A 252 2.20 -15.35 31.50
C GLU A 252 1.30 -15.16 30.27
N ARG A 253 1.25 -13.94 29.75
CA ARG A 253 0.41 -13.62 28.58
C ARG A 253 0.92 -14.20 27.27
N THR A 254 2.24 -14.35 27.12
CA THR A 254 2.86 -14.84 25.87
C THR A 254 2.84 -16.37 25.80
N PHE A 255 3.28 -17.03 26.87
CA PHE A 255 3.46 -18.49 26.83
C PHE A 255 2.22 -19.26 27.25
N LYS A 256 1.31 -18.66 28.03
CA LYS A 256 0.02 -19.30 28.46
C LYS A 256 0.20 -20.71 29.02
N GLY A 257 1.32 -20.99 29.72
CA GLY A 257 1.66 -22.29 30.28
C GLY A 257 2.52 -23.20 29.39
N GLU A 258 2.83 -22.79 28.16
CA GLU A 258 3.79 -23.48 27.29
C GLU A 258 5.24 -23.30 27.76
N ASN A 259 6.15 -24.21 27.36
CA ASN A 259 7.56 -24.05 27.63
C ASN A 259 8.11 -22.82 26.88
N PRO A 260 8.65 -21.81 27.58
CA PRO A 260 9.14 -20.58 26.94
C PRO A 260 10.19 -20.80 25.87
N ARG A 261 11.05 -21.82 26.06
CA ARG A 261 12.14 -22.11 25.12
C ARG A 261 11.60 -22.74 23.84
N ASP A 262 10.77 -23.76 23.93
CA ASP A 262 10.18 -24.45 22.77
C ASP A 262 9.30 -23.51 21.95
N PHE A 263 8.51 -22.67 22.62
CA PHE A 263 7.73 -21.61 21.99
C PHE A 263 8.63 -20.64 21.20
N THR A 264 9.71 -20.16 21.82
CA THR A 264 10.57 -19.16 21.20
C THR A 264 11.41 -19.76 20.06
N GLU A 265 11.77 -21.04 20.13
CA GLU A 265 12.37 -21.77 19.02
C GLU A 265 11.42 -21.85 17.81
N ALA A 266 10.15 -22.16 18.03
CA ALA A 266 9.13 -22.12 16.98
C ALA A 266 8.94 -20.72 16.39
N VAL A 267 9.01 -19.66 17.23
CA VAL A 267 9.01 -18.26 16.75
C VAL A 267 10.21 -17.99 15.83
N TRP A 268 11.42 -18.39 16.23
CA TRP A 268 12.63 -18.25 15.42
C TRP A 268 12.49 -18.92 14.05
N GLU A 269 12.08 -20.19 14.02
CA GLU A 269 11.89 -20.96 12.79
C GLU A 269 10.79 -20.35 11.90
N ASN A 270 9.72 -19.88 12.50
CA ASN A 270 8.64 -19.21 11.77
C ASN A 270 9.08 -17.88 11.14
N ILE A 271 9.94 -17.10 11.81
CA ILE A 271 10.52 -15.88 11.24
C ILE A 271 11.40 -16.23 10.03
N LEU A 272 12.29 -17.21 10.18
CA LEU A 272 13.21 -17.60 9.12
C LEU A 272 12.49 -18.24 7.93
N SER A 273 11.45 -19.04 8.16
CA SER A 273 10.66 -19.64 7.08
C SER A 273 9.69 -18.67 6.42
N GLY A 274 9.51 -17.46 6.97
CA GLY A 274 8.53 -16.47 6.52
C GLY A 274 7.09 -16.83 6.87
N HIS A 275 6.89 -17.78 7.77
CA HIS A 275 5.57 -18.19 8.24
C HIS A 275 4.99 -17.20 9.29
N SER A 276 3.70 -17.32 9.56
CA SER A 276 3.07 -16.43 10.53
C SER A 276 3.37 -16.87 11.97
N ILE A 277 3.91 -15.97 12.77
CA ILE A 277 4.15 -16.21 14.21
C ILE A 277 2.84 -16.39 15.00
N LYS A 278 1.71 -15.97 14.44
CA LYS A 278 0.41 -16.03 15.12
C LYS A 278 -0.18 -17.44 15.29
N THR A 279 0.36 -18.43 14.59
CA THR A 279 -0.07 -19.83 14.70
C THR A 279 1.13 -20.71 14.92
N ILE A 280 1.33 -21.15 16.15
CA ILE A 280 2.40 -22.09 16.54
C ILE A 280 2.02 -23.52 16.19
N ASP A 281 0.72 -23.81 16.08
CA ASP A 281 0.23 -25.13 15.70
C ASP A 281 0.44 -25.36 14.19
N GLN A 282 1.33 -26.25 13.86
CA GLN A 282 1.66 -26.65 12.49
C GLN A 282 0.45 -27.27 11.75
N SER A 283 -0.52 -27.85 12.44
CA SER A 283 -1.74 -28.41 11.85
C SER A 283 -2.64 -27.32 11.23
N ASN A 284 -2.56 -26.09 11.70
CA ASN A 284 -3.27 -24.92 11.17
C ASN A 284 -2.58 -24.25 9.97
N TYR A 285 -1.46 -24.79 9.54
CA TYR A 285 -0.62 -24.23 8.47
C TYR A 285 -1.23 -24.30 7.08
N ILE A 286 -2.08 -25.29 6.82
CA ILE A 286 -2.62 -25.59 5.49
C ILE A 286 -3.68 -24.56 5.05
N GLY A 287 -4.03 -23.58 5.89
CA GLY A 287 -5.09 -22.60 5.58
C GLY A 287 -4.70 -21.12 5.65
N THR A 288 -3.42 -20.77 5.83
CA THR A 288 -3.01 -19.41 6.16
C THR A 288 -2.90 -18.42 4.99
N LYS A 289 -3.42 -18.75 3.83
CA LYS A 289 -3.55 -17.84 2.70
C LYS A 289 -4.74 -16.87 2.87
N ASN A 290 -5.59 -17.10 3.86
CA ASN A 290 -6.70 -16.20 4.20
C ASN A 290 -6.17 -15.00 4.99
N ILE A 291 -6.17 -13.82 4.35
CA ILE A 291 -5.69 -12.57 4.97
C ILE A 291 -6.53 -12.18 6.18
N ALA A 292 -7.86 -12.30 6.10
CA ALA A 292 -8.74 -11.95 7.20
C ALA A 292 -8.49 -12.84 8.43
N LYS A 293 -8.38 -14.16 8.25
CA LYS A 293 -8.06 -15.09 9.34
C LYS A 293 -6.68 -14.82 9.93
N LYS A 294 -5.67 -14.54 9.08
CA LYS A 294 -4.33 -14.18 9.53
C LYS A 294 -4.30 -12.88 10.33
N GLN A 295 -5.16 -11.92 10.01
CA GLN A 295 -5.25 -10.64 10.70
C GLN A 295 -6.07 -10.73 12.00
N SER A 296 -7.14 -11.53 12.04
CA SER A 296 -8.02 -11.69 13.20
C SER A 296 -7.43 -12.57 14.30
N ALA A 297 -6.39 -13.37 14.01
CA ALA A 297 -5.74 -14.15 15.04
C ALA A 297 -5.20 -13.25 16.17
N GLU A 298 -5.42 -13.63 17.40
CA GLU A 298 -4.95 -12.89 18.57
C GLU A 298 -3.43 -12.67 18.52
N ARG A 299 -2.99 -11.57 19.10
CA ARG A 299 -1.56 -11.33 19.28
C ARG A 299 -1.00 -12.37 20.25
N VAL A 300 0.01 -13.10 19.81
CA VAL A 300 0.63 -14.16 20.62
C VAL A 300 1.76 -13.58 21.47
N ILE A 301 2.49 -12.58 20.97
CA ILE A 301 3.64 -12.00 21.65
C ILE A 301 3.23 -10.72 22.38
N HIS A 302 3.34 -10.73 23.69
CA HIS A 302 3.09 -9.58 24.55
C HIS A 302 4.37 -9.17 25.27
N PHE A 303 4.85 -7.94 25.03
CA PHE A 303 6.03 -7.40 25.72
C PHE A 303 5.68 -6.95 27.15
N LYS A 304 6.68 -6.94 28.04
CA LYS A 304 6.51 -6.50 29.44
C LYS A 304 6.07 -5.05 29.53
N ASP A 305 6.75 -4.20 28.77
CA ASP A 305 6.58 -2.75 28.72
C ASP A 305 7.12 -2.16 27.43
N GLY A 306 6.93 -0.85 27.23
CA GLY A 306 7.37 -0.14 26.05
C GLY A 306 8.89 -0.09 25.88
N ALA A 307 9.64 -0.08 26.99
CA ALA A 307 11.10 -0.09 26.95
C ALA A 307 11.62 -1.42 26.41
N SER A 308 11.10 -2.53 26.93
CA SER A 308 11.45 -3.90 26.47
C SER A 308 11.12 -4.10 24.99
N PHE A 309 9.95 -3.62 24.55
CA PHE A 309 9.55 -3.66 23.13
C PHE A 309 10.54 -2.86 22.27
N TYR A 310 10.86 -1.61 22.66
CA TYR A 310 11.74 -0.75 21.88
C TYR A 310 13.15 -1.32 21.73
N GLU A 311 13.77 -1.79 22.83
CA GLU A 311 15.12 -2.36 22.78
C GLU A 311 15.17 -3.66 21.97
N PHE A 312 14.13 -4.49 22.07
CA PHE A 312 14.02 -5.71 21.29
C PHE A 312 13.82 -5.40 19.78
N ASP A 313 12.94 -4.46 19.44
CA ASP A 313 12.73 -4.06 18.04
C ASP A 313 13.96 -3.39 17.45
N LYS A 314 14.67 -2.56 18.21
CA LYS A 314 15.95 -1.96 17.80
C LYS A 314 16.98 -3.01 17.45
N LYS A 315 17.06 -4.11 18.23
CA LYS A 315 18.02 -5.21 18.02
C LYS A 315 17.60 -6.11 16.84
N TYR A 316 16.32 -6.40 16.68
CA TYR A 316 15.81 -7.41 15.75
C TYR A 316 14.88 -6.90 14.67
N GLY A 317 14.35 -5.67 14.81
CA GLY A 317 13.38 -5.08 13.88
C GLY A 317 14.00 -4.52 12.60
N GLN A 318 13.13 -4.13 11.67
CA GLN A 318 13.52 -3.66 10.33
C GLN A 318 14.14 -2.25 10.32
N GLY A 319 13.76 -1.37 11.23
CA GLY A 319 14.20 0.01 11.20
C GLY A 319 14.01 0.75 12.53
N ASP A 320 13.96 2.08 12.42
CA ASP A 320 13.59 2.94 13.54
C ASP A 320 12.06 3.10 13.62
N LEU A 321 11.58 3.87 14.61
CA LEU A 321 10.14 4.08 14.85
C LEU A 321 9.40 4.60 13.61
N GLU A 322 9.93 5.65 12.96
CA GLU A 322 9.30 6.26 11.79
C GLU A 322 9.18 5.23 10.66
N GLN A 323 10.28 4.56 10.32
CA GLN A 323 10.29 3.53 9.28
C GLN A 323 9.36 2.36 9.60
N SER A 324 9.31 1.93 10.86
CA SER A 324 8.43 0.83 11.29
C SER A 324 6.95 1.18 11.20
N LEU A 325 6.58 2.43 11.52
CA LEU A 325 5.22 2.94 11.32
C LEU A 325 4.83 2.94 9.83
N LEU A 326 5.70 3.48 8.96
CA LEU A 326 5.47 3.52 7.51
C LEU A 326 5.31 2.12 6.89
N LEU A 327 6.17 1.17 7.29
CA LEU A 327 6.05 -0.23 6.88
C LEU A 327 4.74 -0.87 7.36
N GLY A 328 4.28 -0.50 8.55
CA GLY A 328 2.99 -0.93 9.10
C GLY A 328 1.82 -0.44 8.24
N PHE A 329 1.82 0.84 7.86
CA PHE A 329 0.82 1.43 6.98
C PHE A 329 0.85 0.83 5.57
N GLU A 330 2.04 0.64 5.00
CA GLU A 330 2.20 -0.01 3.69
C GLU A 330 1.61 -1.42 3.67
N LYS A 331 1.97 -2.23 4.66
CA LYS A 331 1.46 -3.61 4.73
C LYS A 331 -0.05 -3.65 4.97
N ALA A 332 -0.59 -2.75 5.79
CA ALA A 332 -2.02 -2.63 5.98
C ALA A 332 -2.74 -2.29 4.67
N ALA A 333 -2.20 -1.32 3.93
CA ALA A 333 -2.74 -0.90 2.65
C ALA A 333 -2.68 -2.00 1.58
N GLN A 334 -1.58 -2.75 1.50
CA GLN A 334 -1.45 -3.91 0.60
C GLN A 334 -2.50 -4.99 0.89
N ASP A 335 -2.66 -5.36 2.16
CA ASP A 335 -3.65 -6.34 2.58
C ASP A 335 -5.08 -5.86 2.25
N ASN A 336 -5.39 -4.59 2.49
CA ASN A 336 -6.67 -3.98 2.14
C ASN A 336 -6.90 -3.98 0.63
N GLY A 337 -5.89 -3.60 -0.17
CA GLY A 337 -5.99 -3.56 -1.63
C GLY A 337 -6.33 -4.92 -2.22
N LEU A 338 -5.70 -5.99 -1.71
CA LEU A 338 -6.02 -7.36 -2.11
C LEU A 338 -7.43 -7.78 -1.67
N THR A 339 -7.81 -7.48 -0.41
CA THR A 339 -9.11 -7.88 0.14
C THR A 339 -10.28 -7.16 -0.55
N LYS A 340 -10.12 -5.88 -0.91
CA LYS A 340 -11.15 -5.11 -1.62
C LYS A 340 -11.51 -5.70 -2.98
N ILE A 341 -10.54 -6.27 -3.69
CA ILE A 341 -10.72 -6.83 -5.03
C ILE A 341 -10.98 -8.33 -4.99
N LEU A 342 -10.16 -9.08 -4.25
CA LEU A 342 -10.17 -10.54 -4.28
C LEU A 342 -10.87 -11.18 -3.08
N GLY A 343 -11.38 -10.38 -2.14
CA GLY A 343 -12.02 -10.91 -0.93
C GLY A 343 -11.03 -11.28 0.17
N THR A 344 -11.54 -11.97 1.20
CA THR A 344 -10.79 -12.25 2.44
C THR A 344 -9.71 -13.31 2.27
N ASN A 345 -9.80 -14.13 1.22
CA ASN A 345 -8.81 -15.16 0.86
C ASN A 345 -8.33 -14.98 -0.59
N PRO A 346 -7.49 -13.98 -0.89
CA PRO A 346 -7.15 -13.57 -2.24
C PRO A 346 -6.65 -14.68 -3.15
N GLU A 347 -5.78 -15.57 -2.68
CA GLU A 347 -5.22 -16.63 -3.51
C GLU A 347 -6.27 -17.71 -3.82
N ALA A 348 -7.06 -18.14 -2.82
CA ALA A 348 -8.11 -19.13 -3.03
C ALA A 348 -9.23 -18.56 -3.93
N ASN A 349 -9.60 -17.31 -3.72
CA ASN A 349 -10.62 -16.63 -4.50
C ASN A 349 -10.17 -16.45 -5.95
N LEU A 350 -8.91 -16.07 -6.18
CA LEU A 350 -8.33 -15.95 -7.50
C LEU A 350 -8.32 -17.31 -8.24
N ASN A 351 -7.96 -18.40 -7.54
CA ASN A 351 -8.06 -19.76 -8.09
C ASN A 351 -9.51 -20.15 -8.39
N THR A 352 -10.48 -19.73 -7.57
CA THR A 352 -11.91 -19.94 -7.83
C THR A 352 -12.35 -19.22 -9.11
N VAL A 353 -11.96 -17.95 -9.28
CA VAL A 353 -12.25 -17.19 -10.51
C VAL A 353 -11.61 -17.86 -11.74
N ILE A 354 -10.35 -18.30 -11.64
CA ILE A 354 -9.69 -19.07 -12.70
C ILE A 354 -10.49 -20.32 -13.06
N GLN A 355 -10.97 -21.06 -12.06
CA GLN A 355 -11.78 -22.26 -12.31
C GLN A 355 -13.13 -21.93 -12.95
N MET A 356 -13.80 -20.86 -12.54
CA MET A 356 -15.02 -20.36 -13.18
C MET A 356 -14.78 -20.02 -14.66
N LEU A 357 -13.68 -19.33 -14.96
CA LEU A 357 -13.28 -19.00 -16.34
C LEU A 357 -12.96 -20.25 -17.16
N ARG A 358 -12.23 -21.23 -16.58
CA ARG A 358 -11.96 -22.52 -17.23
C ARG A 358 -13.24 -23.26 -17.61
N ASN A 359 -14.21 -23.28 -16.72
CA ASN A 359 -15.51 -23.92 -16.96
C ASN A 359 -16.31 -23.17 -18.05
N HIS A 360 -16.17 -21.83 -18.12
CA HIS A 360 -16.86 -21.01 -19.12
C HIS A 360 -16.28 -21.16 -20.52
N PHE A 361 -14.95 -21.08 -20.67
CA PHE A 361 -14.31 -21.11 -21.99
C PHE A 361 -14.14 -22.53 -22.54
N GLY A 362 -13.82 -23.52 -21.71
CA GLY A 362 -13.57 -24.89 -22.14
C GLY A 362 -12.32 -25.06 -23.04
N GLY A 363 -12.08 -26.28 -23.49
CA GLY A 363 -11.10 -26.59 -24.53
C GLY A 363 -9.65 -26.20 -24.23
N GLU A 364 -8.93 -25.75 -25.25
CA GLU A 364 -7.51 -25.38 -25.16
C GLU A 364 -7.29 -24.07 -24.43
N GLU A 365 -8.20 -23.11 -24.50
CA GLU A 365 -8.11 -21.86 -23.79
C GLU A 365 -8.18 -22.07 -22.28
N ALA A 366 -9.03 -22.99 -21.81
CA ALA A 366 -9.11 -23.34 -20.41
C ALA A 366 -7.78 -23.88 -19.84
N ARG A 367 -6.97 -24.57 -20.64
CA ARG A 367 -5.67 -25.10 -20.20
C ARG A 367 -4.65 -24.00 -19.91
N LYS A 368 -4.71 -22.88 -20.63
CA LYS A 368 -3.83 -21.71 -20.43
C LYS A 368 -4.21 -20.90 -19.18
N LEU A 369 -5.46 -20.99 -18.75
CA LEU A 369 -5.98 -20.32 -17.56
C LEU A 369 -5.54 -21.08 -16.30
N ASN A 370 -4.38 -20.73 -15.75
CA ASN A 370 -3.86 -21.29 -14.53
C ASN A 370 -3.17 -20.21 -13.68
N PHE A 371 -2.85 -20.53 -12.42
CA PHE A 371 -2.21 -19.60 -11.51
C PHE A 371 -0.82 -19.17 -11.98
N ASP A 372 -0.07 -20.05 -12.65
CA ASP A 372 1.27 -19.72 -13.14
C ASP A 372 1.27 -18.58 -14.16
N ALA A 373 0.20 -18.41 -14.92
CA ALA A 373 0.07 -17.31 -15.88
C ALA A 373 0.00 -15.92 -15.23
N ILE A 374 -0.31 -15.85 -13.92
CA ILE A 374 -0.52 -14.59 -13.18
C ILE A 374 0.29 -14.52 -11.88
N LYS A 375 1.07 -15.56 -11.56
CA LYS A 375 1.79 -15.65 -10.27
C LYS A 375 2.77 -14.50 -10.06
N ASN A 376 3.37 -13.98 -11.12
CA ASN A 376 4.34 -12.90 -11.03
C ASN A 376 3.69 -11.62 -10.51
N GLU A 377 2.52 -11.28 -11.06
CA GLU A 377 1.73 -10.13 -10.63
C GLU A 377 1.19 -10.33 -9.21
N PHE A 378 0.70 -11.53 -8.90
CA PHE A 378 0.19 -11.84 -7.57
C PHE A 378 1.30 -11.77 -6.50
N TYR A 379 2.49 -12.33 -6.76
CA TYR A 379 3.62 -12.30 -5.83
C TYR A 379 4.20 -10.89 -5.65
N GLU A 380 4.12 -10.03 -6.66
CA GLU A 380 4.50 -8.64 -6.52
C GLU A 380 3.51 -7.89 -5.61
N VAL A 381 2.21 -8.07 -5.83
CA VAL A 381 1.16 -7.36 -5.09
C VAL A 381 1.07 -7.81 -3.63
N ASN A 382 1.20 -9.11 -3.36
CA ASN A 382 1.16 -9.63 -1.99
C ASN A 382 2.47 -9.43 -1.20
N GLY A 383 3.52 -8.91 -1.85
CA GLY A 383 4.82 -8.62 -1.24
C GLY A 383 5.79 -9.80 -1.16
N THR A 384 5.48 -10.96 -1.78
CA THR A 384 6.38 -12.14 -1.77
C THR A 384 7.73 -11.83 -2.41
N THR A 385 7.78 -11.02 -3.47
CA THR A 385 9.02 -10.63 -4.15
C THR A 385 9.92 -9.74 -3.30
N LYS A 386 9.38 -9.11 -2.26
CA LYS A 386 10.11 -8.24 -1.32
C LYS A 386 10.73 -9.02 -0.16
N VAL A 387 10.32 -10.28 0.06
CA VAL A 387 10.82 -11.12 1.14
C VAL A 387 12.19 -11.67 0.75
N ILE A 388 13.17 -11.54 1.64
CA ILE A 388 14.51 -12.10 1.46
C ILE A 388 14.46 -13.61 1.68
N ALA A 389 15.20 -14.38 0.87
CA ALA A 389 15.35 -15.82 1.09
C ALA A 389 15.91 -16.07 2.50
N PRO A 390 15.26 -16.88 3.34
CA PRO A 390 15.53 -16.99 4.77
C PRO A 390 16.72 -17.92 5.07
N THR A 391 17.83 -17.69 4.41
CA THR A 391 19.09 -18.43 4.62
C THR A 391 20.23 -17.43 4.80
N SER A 392 21.27 -17.82 5.54
CA SER A 392 22.48 -17.00 5.69
C SER A 392 23.12 -16.67 4.34
N PHE A 393 23.11 -17.63 3.41
CA PHE A 393 23.59 -17.43 2.04
C PHE A 393 22.71 -16.45 1.28
N GLY A 394 21.38 -16.59 1.33
CA GLY A 394 20.44 -15.70 0.65
C GLY A 394 20.51 -14.26 1.18
N SER A 395 20.65 -14.10 2.49
CA SER A 395 20.86 -12.80 3.13
C SER A 395 22.18 -12.15 2.68
N SER A 396 23.26 -12.90 2.67
CA SER A 396 24.58 -12.42 2.22
C SER A 396 24.57 -12.08 0.72
N LEU A 397 23.95 -12.93 -0.11
CA LEU A 397 23.80 -12.68 -1.55
C LEU A 397 22.98 -11.42 -1.83
N ALA A 398 21.85 -11.25 -1.14
CA ALA A 398 21.02 -10.05 -1.25
C ALA A 398 21.81 -8.80 -0.87
N THR A 399 22.62 -8.85 0.20
CA THR A 399 23.47 -7.74 0.65
C THR A 399 24.52 -7.38 -0.39
N VAL A 400 25.29 -8.36 -0.88
CA VAL A 400 26.34 -8.14 -1.89
C VAL A 400 25.73 -7.58 -3.19
N ALA A 401 24.64 -8.17 -3.67
CA ALA A 401 23.96 -7.72 -4.88
C ALA A 401 23.39 -6.31 -4.71
N SER A 402 22.85 -5.98 -3.52
CA SER A 402 22.38 -4.64 -3.17
C SER A 402 23.53 -3.61 -3.21
N ILE A 403 24.66 -3.92 -2.60
CA ILE A 403 25.86 -3.06 -2.62
C ILE A 403 26.31 -2.85 -4.06
N THR A 404 26.39 -3.91 -4.87
CA THR A 404 26.80 -3.84 -6.28
C THR A 404 25.85 -2.95 -7.08
N ARG A 405 24.53 -3.09 -6.92
CA ARG A 405 23.54 -2.22 -7.56
C ARG A 405 23.70 -0.77 -7.09
N SER A 406 23.88 -0.53 -5.80
CA SER A 406 24.05 0.82 -5.24
C SER A 406 25.29 1.52 -5.80
N ILE A 407 26.41 0.82 -5.92
CA ILE A 407 27.64 1.34 -6.52
C ILE A 407 27.42 1.62 -8.02
N SER A 408 26.82 0.67 -8.75
CA SER A 408 26.49 0.84 -10.17
C SER A 408 25.55 2.03 -10.40
N ASN A 409 24.54 2.21 -9.55
CA ASN A 409 23.61 3.33 -9.63
C ASN A 409 24.31 4.64 -9.31
N ALA A 410 25.12 4.72 -8.26
CA ALA A 410 25.86 5.94 -7.89
C ALA A 410 26.77 6.41 -9.04
N GLY A 411 27.49 5.50 -9.72
CA GLY A 411 28.32 5.84 -10.85
C GLY A 411 27.57 6.27 -12.12
N LYS A 412 26.30 5.84 -12.27
CA LYS A 412 25.46 6.21 -13.44
C LYS A 412 24.57 7.42 -13.19
N LEU A 413 24.37 7.82 -11.94
CA LEU A 413 23.40 8.83 -11.52
C LEU A 413 24.04 10.17 -11.10
N ASP A 414 25.30 10.39 -11.42
CA ASP A 414 26.01 11.64 -11.15
C ASP A 414 25.30 12.89 -11.72
N LYS A 415 24.62 12.73 -12.87
CA LYS A 415 23.86 13.78 -13.56
C LYS A 415 22.34 13.52 -13.56
N ILE A 416 21.84 12.81 -12.55
CA ILE A 416 20.41 12.38 -12.47
C ILE A 416 19.45 13.57 -12.48
N PHE A 417 19.81 14.69 -11.87
CA PHE A 417 18.99 15.90 -11.88
C PHE A 417 18.70 16.38 -13.30
N ILE A 418 19.72 16.37 -14.18
CA ILE A 418 19.57 16.80 -15.57
C ILE A 418 18.77 15.77 -16.37
N THR A 419 19.02 14.48 -16.15
CA THR A 419 18.27 13.42 -16.85
C THR A 419 16.80 13.40 -16.48
N SER A 420 16.45 13.84 -15.28
CA SER A 420 15.04 13.94 -14.84
C SER A 420 14.22 14.97 -15.61
N LEU A 421 14.87 15.92 -16.28
CA LEU A 421 14.17 16.83 -17.20
C LEU A 421 13.54 16.08 -18.38
N GLY A 422 13.98 14.85 -18.65
CA GLY A 422 13.35 13.94 -19.61
C GLY A 422 11.94 13.49 -19.22
N ASP A 423 11.51 13.68 -17.96
CA ASP A 423 10.14 13.40 -17.52
C ASP A 423 9.14 14.50 -17.92
N VAL A 424 9.60 15.70 -18.19
CA VAL A 424 8.73 16.82 -18.56
C VAL A 424 7.81 16.50 -19.77
N PRO A 425 8.30 15.90 -20.87
CA PRO A 425 7.43 15.47 -21.97
C PRO A 425 6.31 14.50 -21.54
N SER A 426 6.60 13.59 -20.62
CA SER A 426 5.61 12.63 -20.10
C SER A 426 4.54 13.35 -19.28
N MET A 427 4.91 14.37 -18.51
CA MET A 427 3.98 15.22 -17.78
C MET A 427 3.05 15.96 -18.75
N PHE A 428 3.58 16.57 -19.81
CA PHE A 428 2.76 17.23 -20.83
C PHE A 428 1.86 16.26 -21.59
N ALA A 429 2.34 15.05 -21.89
CA ALA A 429 1.55 14.00 -22.51
C ALA A 429 0.39 13.59 -21.61
N GLU A 430 0.63 13.43 -20.31
CA GLU A 430 -0.41 13.11 -19.33
C GLU A 430 -1.45 14.23 -19.20
N ILE A 431 -1.03 15.47 -19.10
CA ILE A 431 -1.89 16.65 -19.04
C ILE A 431 -2.80 16.73 -20.27
N LYS A 432 -2.22 16.56 -21.45
CA LYS A 432 -2.98 16.51 -22.70
C LYS A 432 -3.96 15.33 -22.75
N HIS A 433 -3.54 14.16 -22.26
CA HIS A 433 -4.38 12.97 -22.19
C HIS A 433 -5.62 13.18 -21.33
N GLN A 434 -5.55 14.02 -20.30
CA GLN A 434 -6.67 14.41 -19.45
C GLN A 434 -7.54 15.54 -20.06
N GLY A 435 -7.20 16.07 -21.24
CA GLY A 435 -7.90 17.18 -21.85
C GLY A 435 -7.56 18.56 -21.24
N MET A 436 -6.43 18.67 -20.54
CA MET A 436 -5.99 19.90 -19.88
C MET A 436 -5.13 20.77 -20.81
N GLY A 437 -5.14 22.08 -20.57
CA GLY A 437 -4.37 23.04 -21.35
C GLY A 437 -2.87 23.01 -21.02
N ALA A 438 -2.03 22.79 -22.03
CA ALA A 438 -0.58 22.72 -21.87
C ALA A 438 0.05 24.03 -21.34
N LEU A 439 -0.46 25.21 -21.74
CA LEU A 439 0.04 26.51 -21.27
C LEU A 439 -0.27 26.73 -19.79
N SER A 440 -1.48 26.35 -19.33
CA SER A 440 -1.87 26.45 -17.92
C SER A 440 -0.97 25.57 -17.07
N PHE A 441 -0.68 24.35 -17.53
CA PHE A 441 0.25 23.44 -16.86
C PHE A 441 1.68 24.00 -16.84
N ALA A 442 2.19 24.51 -17.96
CA ALA A 442 3.51 25.10 -18.02
C ALA A 442 3.66 26.23 -16.98
N ASN A 443 2.68 27.12 -16.86
CA ASN A 443 2.68 28.17 -15.86
C ASN A 443 2.72 27.63 -14.43
N THR A 444 1.95 26.57 -14.14
CA THR A 444 1.97 25.91 -12.81
C THR A 444 3.32 25.27 -12.53
N LEU A 445 3.89 24.55 -13.52
CA LEU A 445 5.20 23.92 -13.42
C LEU A 445 6.31 24.95 -13.15
N PHE A 446 6.37 26.04 -13.93
CA PHE A 446 7.36 27.09 -13.72
C PHE A 446 7.21 27.81 -12.38
N THR A 447 5.98 28.03 -11.92
CA THR A 447 5.72 28.62 -10.61
C THR A 447 6.27 27.71 -9.51
N GLU A 448 5.99 26.39 -9.56
CA GLU A 448 6.48 25.45 -8.56
C GLU A 448 8.00 25.23 -8.63
N LEU A 449 8.60 25.26 -9.81
CA LEU A 449 10.06 25.18 -9.96
C LEU A 449 10.80 26.39 -9.36
N LYS A 450 10.20 27.58 -9.41
CA LYS A 450 10.76 28.81 -8.83
C LYS A 450 10.50 28.94 -7.33
N ARG A 451 9.52 28.24 -6.78
CA ARG A 451 9.09 28.38 -5.39
C ARG A 451 10.18 27.85 -4.44
N THR A 452 10.67 28.69 -3.57
CA THR A 452 11.73 28.36 -2.59
C THR A 452 11.17 27.73 -1.31
N SER A 453 9.95 28.13 -0.91
CA SER A 453 9.25 27.60 0.24
C SER A 453 7.79 27.30 -0.14
N THR A 454 7.15 26.40 0.60
CA THR A 454 5.74 26.04 0.37
C THR A 454 4.86 26.78 1.37
N PRO A 455 3.98 27.70 0.92
CA PRO A 455 3.01 28.35 1.79
C PRO A 455 2.12 27.36 2.54
N GLU A 456 1.64 27.73 3.71
CA GLU A 456 0.83 26.85 4.57
C GLU A 456 -0.50 26.48 3.90
N GLU A 457 -1.14 27.43 3.20
CA GLU A 457 -2.37 27.19 2.44
C GLU A 457 -2.14 26.12 1.35
N LEU A 458 -1.00 26.17 0.70
CA LEU A 458 -0.65 25.20 -0.34
C LEU A 458 -0.38 23.81 0.25
N LYS A 459 0.20 23.75 1.44
CA LYS A 459 0.34 22.50 2.18
C LYS A 459 -1.02 21.90 2.54
N GLN A 460 -1.99 22.73 2.96
CA GLN A 460 -3.35 22.27 3.24
C GLN A 460 -4.06 21.74 1.98
N ILE A 461 -3.92 22.43 0.84
CA ILE A 461 -4.47 21.97 -0.45
C ILE A 461 -3.93 20.59 -0.82
N MET A 462 -2.65 20.34 -0.57
CA MET A 462 -1.94 19.13 -1.02
C MET A 462 -1.63 18.12 0.08
N GLY A 463 -1.79 18.49 1.34
CA GLY A 463 -1.46 17.66 2.50
C GLY A 463 -1.95 16.20 2.43
N PRO A 464 -3.20 15.94 1.98
CA PRO A 464 -3.70 14.57 1.85
C PRO A 464 -2.92 13.66 0.88
N PHE A 465 -1.97 14.20 0.12
CA PHE A 465 -1.17 13.44 -0.85
C PHE A 465 0.24 13.12 -0.37
N ALA A 466 0.59 13.45 0.87
CA ALA A 466 1.93 13.22 1.46
C ALA A 466 3.08 13.68 0.54
N LEU A 467 2.86 14.77 -0.23
CA LEU A 467 3.82 15.25 -1.22
C LEU A 467 4.91 16.16 -0.62
N PHE A 468 4.86 16.34 0.69
CA PHE A 468 5.72 17.32 1.37
C PHE A 468 6.73 16.73 2.34
N THR A 469 6.61 15.45 2.67
CA THR A 469 7.37 14.85 3.76
C THR A 469 8.59 14.06 3.32
N ASP A 470 9.50 13.86 4.26
CA ASP A 470 10.67 13.00 4.07
C ASP A 470 10.28 11.52 3.90
N SER A 471 9.09 11.11 4.37
CA SER A 471 8.52 9.79 4.12
C SER A 471 8.25 9.54 2.63
N PHE A 472 7.88 10.57 1.89
CA PHE A 472 7.80 10.50 0.44
C PHE A 472 9.17 10.25 -0.23
N LYS A 473 10.25 10.76 0.34
CA LYS A 473 11.61 10.47 -0.14
C LYS A 473 11.96 9.00 0.01
N SER A 474 11.51 8.34 1.08
CA SER A 474 11.74 6.89 1.23
C SER A 474 10.95 6.07 0.22
N GLN A 475 9.69 6.44 -0.08
CA GLN A 475 8.89 5.80 -1.13
C GLN A 475 9.52 5.94 -2.51
N PHE A 476 10.02 7.14 -2.82
CA PHE A 476 10.66 7.40 -4.11
C PHE A 476 11.92 6.54 -4.29
N LEU A 477 12.71 6.41 -3.24
CA LEU A 477 13.88 5.52 -3.23
C LEU A 477 13.50 4.05 -3.40
N GLU A 478 12.32 3.63 -2.91
CA GLU A 478 11.80 2.28 -3.14
C GLU A 478 11.42 2.00 -4.59
N HIS A 479 11.00 3.03 -5.33
CA HIS A 479 10.67 2.88 -6.74
C HIS A 479 11.91 2.74 -7.62
N PHE A 480 12.99 3.45 -7.28
CA PHE A 480 14.25 3.40 -8.04
C PHE A 480 15.19 2.28 -7.61
N THR A 481 15.22 2.01 -6.33
CA THR A 481 15.96 0.87 -5.78
C THR A 481 14.94 -0.09 -5.21
N ALA A 482 14.82 -1.30 -5.77
CA ALA A 482 14.08 -2.33 -5.06
C ALA A 482 14.56 -2.30 -3.60
N LYS A 483 13.64 -2.04 -2.61
CA LYS A 483 13.99 -1.87 -1.19
C LYS A 483 15.09 -2.84 -0.78
N ASP A 484 16.30 -2.37 -0.73
CA ASP A 484 17.42 -3.09 -0.18
C ASP A 484 17.51 -2.69 1.29
N THR A 485 16.77 -3.40 2.12
CA THR A 485 16.67 -3.18 3.56
C THR A 485 17.98 -3.43 4.31
N MET A 486 19.05 -3.81 3.61
CA MET A 486 20.22 -4.41 4.24
C MET A 486 21.51 -3.61 4.20
N ALA A 487 21.60 -2.56 3.42
CA ALA A 487 22.87 -1.86 3.26
C ALA A 487 22.88 -0.48 3.94
N GLY A 488 22.58 -0.41 5.25
CA GLY A 488 22.37 0.85 5.99
C GLY A 488 23.32 2.01 5.65
N LYS A 489 24.63 1.76 5.50
CA LYS A 489 25.61 2.78 5.09
C LYS A 489 25.55 3.10 3.58
N PHE A 490 25.32 2.11 2.72
CA PHE A 490 25.27 2.29 1.28
C PHE A 490 23.91 2.85 0.82
N THR A 491 22.81 2.45 1.44
CA THR A 491 21.50 3.05 1.20
C THR A 491 21.47 4.50 1.66
N SER A 492 22.09 4.83 2.80
CA SER A 492 22.25 6.22 3.24
C SER A 492 23.14 7.03 2.29
N TYR A 493 24.20 6.43 1.74
CA TYR A 493 25.03 7.08 0.71
C TYR A 493 24.21 7.42 -0.55
N GLN A 494 23.46 6.46 -1.07
CA GLN A 494 22.59 6.68 -2.23
C GLN A 494 21.50 7.72 -1.96
N THR A 495 20.86 7.66 -0.79
CA THR A 495 19.90 8.69 -0.34
C THR A 495 20.54 10.06 -0.26
N ASN A 496 21.77 10.15 0.25
CA ASN A 496 22.52 11.39 0.32
C ASN A 496 22.87 11.92 -1.09
N VAL A 497 23.28 11.06 -2.03
CA VAL A 497 23.50 11.45 -3.43
C VAL A 497 22.24 12.07 -4.02
N PHE A 498 21.08 11.43 -3.88
CA PHE A 498 19.81 11.98 -4.37
C PHE A 498 19.40 13.28 -3.67
N LYS A 499 19.71 13.43 -2.40
CA LYS A 499 19.47 14.65 -1.63
C LYS A 499 20.40 15.78 -2.06
N TYR A 500 21.70 15.52 -2.17
CA TYR A 500 22.71 16.52 -2.56
C TYR A 500 22.60 16.94 -4.01
N THR A 501 22.18 16.06 -4.92
CA THR A 501 21.94 16.41 -6.33
C THR A 501 20.68 17.24 -6.55
N GLY A 502 19.85 17.45 -5.51
CA GLY A 502 18.57 18.16 -5.62
C GLY A 502 17.46 17.38 -6.36
N PHE A 503 17.76 16.15 -6.78
CA PHE A 503 16.84 15.29 -7.55
C PHE A 503 15.50 15.07 -6.83
N LEU A 504 15.53 14.72 -5.54
CA LEU A 504 14.30 14.51 -4.77
C LEU A 504 13.42 15.75 -4.71
N GLY A 505 14.04 16.93 -4.53
CA GLY A 505 13.33 18.19 -4.54
C GLY A 505 12.69 18.52 -5.89
N LEU A 506 13.37 18.19 -7.00
CA LEU A 506 12.83 18.37 -8.36
C LEU A 506 11.62 17.47 -8.59
N MET A 507 11.72 16.18 -8.25
CA MET A 507 10.61 15.22 -8.43
C MET A 507 9.39 15.58 -7.58
N GLN A 508 9.59 16.07 -6.36
CA GLN A 508 8.49 16.59 -5.54
C GLN A 508 7.80 17.77 -6.23
N ARG A 509 8.56 18.71 -6.79
CA ARG A 509 8.00 19.86 -7.52
C ARG A 509 7.23 19.42 -8.76
N PHE A 510 7.71 18.42 -9.49
CA PHE A 510 7.00 17.84 -10.62
C PHE A 510 5.64 17.25 -10.20
N LYS A 511 5.62 16.43 -9.16
CA LYS A 511 4.38 15.85 -8.65
C LYS A 511 3.41 16.90 -8.12
N ARG A 512 3.92 17.90 -7.38
CA ARG A 512 3.11 19.04 -6.93
C ARG A 512 2.46 19.78 -8.08
N SER A 513 3.25 20.08 -9.11
CA SER A 513 2.75 20.74 -10.31
C SER A 513 1.61 19.97 -10.97
N MET A 514 1.72 18.64 -11.03
CA MET A 514 0.68 17.75 -11.57
C MET A 514 -0.61 17.82 -10.74
N VAL A 515 -0.51 17.63 -9.41
CA VAL A 515 -1.68 17.68 -8.51
C VAL A 515 -2.36 19.04 -8.56
N LEU A 516 -1.59 20.13 -8.45
CA LEU A 516 -2.15 21.48 -8.46
C LEU A 516 -2.80 21.81 -9.81
N ALA A 517 -2.19 21.40 -10.91
CA ALA A 517 -2.79 21.62 -12.23
C ALA A 517 -4.11 20.87 -12.39
N MET A 518 -4.19 19.61 -11.91
CA MET A 518 -5.42 18.82 -11.94
C MET A 518 -6.50 19.41 -11.04
N GLN A 519 -6.18 19.76 -9.78
CA GLN A 519 -7.14 20.36 -8.85
C GLN A 519 -7.66 21.71 -9.36
N ASN A 520 -6.79 22.53 -9.97
CA ASN A 520 -7.19 23.79 -10.58
C ASN A 520 -8.06 23.56 -11.83
N HIS A 521 -7.68 22.61 -12.69
CA HIS A 521 -8.44 22.27 -13.89
C HIS A 521 -9.87 21.82 -13.52
N TYR A 522 -9.98 20.85 -12.62
CA TYR A 522 -11.30 20.36 -12.18
C TYR A 522 -12.07 21.42 -11.36
N GLY A 523 -11.39 22.28 -10.62
CA GLY A 523 -11.98 23.44 -9.96
C GLY A 523 -12.63 24.42 -10.95
N ASN A 524 -11.98 24.67 -12.08
CA ASN A 524 -12.52 25.52 -13.14
C ASN A 524 -13.68 24.87 -13.94
N LEU A 525 -13.83 23.54 -13.86
CA LEU A 525 -14.93 22.81 -14.51
C LEU A 525 -16.18 22.67 -13.64
N THR A 526 -16.17 23.12 -12.38
CA THR A 526 -17.32 22.96 -11.47
C THR A 526 -18.59 23.67 -11.94
N ASP A 527 -18.49 24.73 -12.75
CA ASP A 527 -19.63 25.38 -13.39
C ASP A 527 -20.19 24.57 -14.58
N THR A 528 -19.49 23.54 -15.04
CA THR A 528 -19.85 22.76 -16.23
C THR A 528 -20.58 21.47 -15.84
N PRO A 529 -21.84 21.26 -16.25
CA PRO A 529 -22.54 19.99 -16.07
C PRO A 529 -21.81 18.82 -16.76
N PHE A 530 -21.95 17.60 -16.24
CA PHE A 530 -21.26 16.42 -16.76
C PHE A 530 -21.43 16.23 -18.27
N LYS A 531 -22.64 16.45 -18.79
CA LYS A 531 -22.96 16.30 -20.23
C LYS A 531 -22.13 17.21 -21.13
N ASN A 532 -21.74 18.36 -20.61
CA ASN A 532 -20.98 19.39 -21.33
C ASN A 532 -19.46 19.31 -21.14
N LEU A 533 -18.99 18.38 -20.31
CA LEU A 533 -17.55 18.11 -20.16
C LEU A 533 -16.98 17.55 -21.47
N SER A 534 -15.69 17.79 -21.70
CA SER A 534 -14.99 17.21 -22.85
C SER A 534 -14.99 15.68 -22.79
N ASP A 535 -14.91 15.03 -23.94
CA ASP A 535 -14.84 13.56 -24.02
C ASP A 535 -13.62 13.00 -23.28
N ASP A 536 -12.50 13.73 -23.28
CA ASP A 536 -11.30 13.34 -22.55
C ASP A 536 -11.53 13.38 -21.04
N THR A 537 -12.17 14.43 -20.52
CA THR A 537 -12.53 14.53 -19.09
C THR A 537 -13.54 13.44 -18.69
N LYS A 538 -14.58 13.20 -19.50
CA LYS A 538 -15.55 12.13 -19.25
C LYS A 538 -14.89 10.76 -19.24
N ARG A 539 -13.96 10.50 -20.16
CA ARG A 539 -13.18 9.26 -20.23
C ARG A 539 -12.33 9.07 -18.97
N ILE A 540 -11.60 10.10 -18.55
CA ILE A 540 -10.80 10.05 -17.32
C ILE A 540 -11.67 9.83 -16.10
N PHE A 541 -12.77 10.56 -15.96
CA PHE A 541 -13.72 10.35 -14.85
C PHE A 541 -14.29 8.93 -14.83
N GLY A 542 -14.60 8.37 -16.01
CA GLY A 542 -15.06 6.99 -16.14
C GLY A 542 -14.05 5.95 -15.63
N TYR A 543 -12.74 6.18 -15.76
CA TYR A 543 -11.71 5.30 -15.22
C TYR A 543 -11.79 5.17 -13.69
N TYR A 544 -12.16 6.22 -13.01
CA TYR A 544 -12.24 6.28 -11.54
C TYR A 544 -13.68 6.18 -11.01
N GLY A 545 -14.63 5.88 -11.89
CA GLY A 545 -16.04 5.73 -11.51
C GLY A 545 -16.69 7.01 -11.04
N ILE A 546 -16.25 8.16 -11.55
CA ILE A 546 -16.92 9.46 -11.37
C ILE A 546 -17.95 9.61 -12.50
N ASP A 547 -19.18 9.22 -12.20
CA ASP A 547 -20.32 9.36 -13.09
C ASP A 547 -20.97 10.75 -13.02
N GLU A 548 -22.05 10.96 -13.78
CA GLU A 548 -22.81 12.22 -13.77
C GLU A 548 -23.34 12.57 -12.38
N GLY A 549 -23.84 11.59 -11.63
CA GLY A 549 -24.35 11.79 -10.28
C GLY A 549 -23.26 12.24 -9.30
N LYS A 550 -22.13 11.57 -9.28
CA LYS A 550 -20.97 11.92 -8.44
C LYS A 550 -20.40 13.29 -8.82
N TRP A 551 -20.23 13.55 -10.13
CA TRP A 551 -19.77 14.88 -10.58
C TRP A 551 -20.71 16.00 -10.18
N ASN A 552 -22.02 15.79 -10.30
CA ASN A 552 -23.00 16.80 -9.91
C ASN A 552 -23.00 17.12 -8.41
N MET A 553 -22.63 16.19 -7.55
CA MET A 553 -22.37 16.45 -6.13
C MET A 553 -21.04 17.19 -5.91
N ILE A 554 -19.96 16.72 -6.54
CA ILE A 554 -18.61 17.31 -6.41
C ILE A 554 -18.62 18.77 -6.84
N ARG A 555 -19.20 19.09 -7.99
CA ARG A 555 -19.17 20.44 -8.57
C ARG A 555 -19.95 21.49 -7.76
N LYS A 556 -20.83 21.07 -6.83
CA LYS A 556 -21.59 21.98 -5.95
C LYS A 556 -20.82 22.34 -4.69
N THR A 557 -19.66 21.74 -4.44
CA THR A 557 -18.87 22.05 -3.25
C THR A 557 -18.17 23.40 -3.38
N SER A 558 -17.91 24.06 -2.25
CA SER A 558 -17.10 25.28 -2.22
C SER A 558 -15.66 24.98 -2.64
N LEU A 559 -15.02 25.89 -3.37
CA LEU A 559 -13.63 25.71 -3.81
C LEU A 559 -12.67 26.47 -2.89
N LYS A 560 -11.43 26.02 -2.80
CA LYS A 560 -10.36 26.80 -2.17
C LYS A 560 -9.74 27.76 -3.18
N ASP A 561 -9.63 29.04 -2.81
CA ASP A 561 -8.93 30.05 -3.60
C ASP A 561 -7.50 30.21 -3.05
N PHE A 562 -6.53 30.21 -3.94
CA PHE A 562 -5.14 30.47 -3.62
C PHE A 562 -4.45 31.16 -4.82
N GLU A 563 -3.83 32.31 -4.58
CA GLU A 563 -3.19 33.12 -5.63
C GLU A 563 -4.10 33.41 -6.84
N GLY A 564 -5.43 33.63 -6.58
CA GLY A 564 -6.41 33.90 -7.61
C GLY A 564 -6.81 32.68 -8.45
N ARG A 565 -6.47 31.48 -8.03
CA ARG A 565 -6.85 30.22 -8.69
C ARG A 565 -7.75 29.39 -7.80
N LYS A 566 -8.76 28.79 -8.39
CA LYS A 566 -9.72 27.93 -7.69
C LYS A 566 -9.24 26.48 -7.72
N TYR A 567 -9.24 25.82 -6.57
CA TYR A 567 -8.82 24.43 -6.41
C TYR A 567 -9.94 23.58 -5.86
N LEU A 568 -10.25 22.49 -6.55
CA LEU A 568 -11.11 21.43 -6.03
C LEU A 568 -10.25 20.48 -5.17
N THR A 569 -10.39 20.57 -3.85
CA THR A 569 -9.61 19.78 -2.90
C THR A 569 -10.42 18.61 -2.34
N LEU A 570 -9.75 17.66 -1.68
CA LEU A 570 -10.45 16.56 -1.00
C LEU A 570 -11.33 17.04 0.16
N GLU A 571 -10.91 18.11 0.88
CA GLU A 571 -11.72 18.71 1.93
C GLU A 571 -13.05 19.26 1.41
N ASN A 572 -13.09 19.74 0.16
CA ASN A 572 -14.32 20.21 -0.45
C ASN A 572 -15.34 19.07 -0.58
N ILE A 573 -14.89 17.85 -0.87
CA ILE A 573 -15.76 16.68 -1.00
C ILE A 573 -16.37 16.29 0.37
N ASP A 574 -15.68 16.52 1.46
CA ASP A 574 -16.23 16.32 2.81
C ASP A 574 -17.39 17.27 3.13
N GLN A 575 -17.52 18.36 2.39
CA GLN A 575 -18.60 19.33 2.54
C GLN A 575 -19.87 18.96 1.72
N ILE A 576 -19.83 17.87 0.94
CA ILE A 576 -21.02 17.40 0.22
C ILE A 576 -22.17 17.18 1.22
N PRO A 577 -23.33 17.84 1.05
CA PRO A 577 -24.48 17.68 1.93
C PRO A 577 -24.97 16.23 1.96
N LYS A 578 -25.43 15.79 3.12
CA LYS A 578 -25.94 14.44 3.31
C LYS A 578 -27.14 14.13 2.42
N GLU A 579 -27.99 15.12 2.21
CA GLU A 579 -29.20 15.06 1.37
C GLU A 579 -28.85 14.73 -0.08
N GLU A 580 -27.82 15.35 -0.64
CA GLU A 580 -27.35 15.09 -2.01
C GLU A 580 -26.85 13.62 -2.16
N VAL A 581 -26.17 13.08 -1.13
CA VAL A 581 -25.73 11.69 -1.12
C VAL A 581 -26.92 10.74 -1.05
N ILE A 582 -27.94 11.05 -0.25
CA ILE A 582 -29.17 10.26 -0.15
C ILE A 582 -29.90 10.23 -1.49
N ASP A 583 -30.04 11.38 -2.17
CA ASP A 583 -30.72 11.44 -3.46
C ASP A 583 -29.96 10.69 -4.56
N TYR A 584 -28.63 10.75 -4.55
CA TYR A 584 -27.80 9.91 -5.41
C TYR A 584 -28.00 8.41 -5.13
N LEU A 585 -28.03 8.01 -3.86
CA LEU A 585 -28.24 6.61 -3.47
C LEU A 585 -29.64 6.13 -3.87
N LYS A 586 -30.70 6.95 -3.75
CA LYS A 586 -32.03 6.60 -4.23
C LYS A 586 -32.07 6.36 -5.75
N THR A 587 -31.28 7.11 -6.49
CA THR A 587 -31.20 6.95 -7.94
C THR A 587 -30.43 5.70 -8.36
N THR A 588 -29.35 5.39 -7.63
CA THR A 588 -28.45 4.25 -7.95
C THR A 588 -28.88 2.92 -7.33
N LYS A 589 -29.68 2.98 -6.25
CA LYS A 589 -30.16 1.82 -5.49
C LYS A 589 -31.64 1.98 -5.16
N PRO A 590 -32.52 1.99 -6.18
CA PRO A 590 -33.96 2.26 -6.02
C PRO A 590 -34.69 1.20 -5.17
N GLU A 591 -34.10 0.06 -4.97
CA GLU A 591 -34.61 -1.01 -4.12
C GLU A 591 -34.66 -0.65 -2.63
N PHE A 592 -33.88 0.35 -2.18
CA PHE A 592 -33.85 0.79 -0.79
C PHE A 592 -34.76 2.01 -0.56
N LYS A 593 -35.70 1.92 0.38
CA LYS A 593 -36.58 3.03 0.76
C LYS A 593 -35.89 4.08 1.65
N SER A 594 -34.90 3.65 2.42
CA SER A 594 -34.12 4.52 3.32
C SER A 594 -32.68 4.04 3.42
N PHE A 595 -31.75 4.93 3.79
CA PHE A 595 -30.34 4.63 3.94
C PHE A 595 -29.89 4.95 5.35
N SER A 596 -29.11 4.03 5.94
CA SER A 596 -28.48 4.21 7.23
C SER A 596 -27.35 5.24 7.15
N GLU A 597 -26.98 5.85 8.29
CA GLU A 597 -25.82 6.75 8.40
C GLU A 597 -24.55 6.12 7.87
N ARG A 598 -24.38 4.80 8.10
CA ARG A 598 -23.23 4.04 7.60
C ARG A 598 -23.21 3.98 6.07
N GLN A 599 -24.35 3.73 5.42
CA GLN A 599 -24.43 3.68 3.96
C GLN A 599 -24.14 5.05 3.33
N ILE A 600 -24.63 6.13 3.93
CA ILE A 600 -24.34 7.49 3.49
C ILE A 600 -22.87 7.82 3.65
N SER A 601 -22.29 7.51 4.80
CA SER A 601 -20.85 7.70 5.07
C SER A 601 -19.98 6.92 4.10
N LEU A 602 -20.33 5.67 3.78
CA LEU A 602 -19.60 4.85 2.80
C LEU A 602 -19.68 5.44 1.40
N ALA A 603 -20.84 5.94 0.99
CA ALA A 603 -20.99 6.60 -0.32
C ALA A 603 -20.15 7.88 -0.42
N LYS A 604 -20.11 8.71 0.64
CA LYS A 604 -19.21 9.87 0.71
C LYS A 604 -17.73 9.45 0.59
N LYS A 605 -17.32 8.46 1.35
CA LYS A 605 -15.95 7.90 1.27
C LYS A 605 -15.64 7.37 -0.14
N GLU A 606 -16.61 6.76 -0.82
CA GLU A 606 -16.42 6.29 -2.20
C GLU A 606 -16.17 7.43 -3.17
N ILE A 607 -16.95 8.52 -3.10
CA ILE A 607 -16.77 9.72 -3.93
C ILE A 607 -15.38 10.34 -3.68
N GLN A 608 -15.03 10.54 -2.41
CA GLN A 608 -13.73 11.07 -2.02
C GLN A 608 -12.59 10.18 -2.50
N SER A 609 -12.74 8.86 -2.36
CA SER A 609 -11.76 7.87 -2.81
C SER A 609 -11.60 7.88 -4.33
N ALA A 610 -12.70 8.05 -5.10
CA ALA A 610 -12.66 8.12 -6.55
C ALA A 610 -11.85 9.33 -7.03
N TYR A 611 -12.10 10.50 -6.46
CA TYR A 611 -11.38 11.73 -6.79
C TYR A 611 -9.92 11.69 -6.31
N ARG A 612 -9.66 11.21 -5.09
CA ARG A 612 -8.30 11.02 -4.58
C ARG A 612 -7.49 10.10 -5.48
N MET A 613 -8.10 8.97 -5.90
CA MET A 613 -7.43 8.01 -6.77
C MET A 613 -7.08 8.60 -8.13
N LEU A 614 -8.00 9.39 -8.73
CA LEU A 614 -7.73 10.12 -9.96
C LEU A 614 -6.48 10.99 -9.81
N LEU A 615 -6.40 11.80 -8.75
CA LEU A 615 -5.27 12.71 -8.55
C LEU A 615 -3.95 11.95 -8.32
N ILE A 616 -3.96 10.88 -7.48
CA ILE A 616 -2.75 10.11 -7.17
C ILE A 616 -2.25 9.37 -8.41
N ASP A 617 -3.10 8.56 -9.03
CA ASP A 617 -2.72 7.70 -10.12
C ASP A 617 -2.24 8.53 -11.34
N ARG A 618 -3.00 9.57 -11.71
CA ARG A 618 -2.60 10.45 -12.81
C ARG A 618 -1.32 11.25 -12.53
N THR A 619 -1.04 11.56 -11.27
CA THR A 619 0.25 12.16 -10.88
C THR A 619 1.42 11.22 -11.14
N LEU A 620 1.24 9.90 -10.90
CA LEU A 620 2.28 8.89 -11.12
C LEU A 620 2.50 8.52 -12.60
N HIS A 621 1.70 9.08 -13.51
CA HIS A 621 1.86 8.94 -14.96
C HIS A 621 2.59 10.13 -15.60
N GLY A 622 2.82 11.20 -14.85
CA GLY A 622 3.59 12.35 -15.30
C GLY A 622 5.09 12.11 -15.14
N PRO A 623 5.70 12.36 -13.97
CA PRO A 623 7.03 11.87 -13.69
C PRO A 623 6.98 10.34 -13.60
N ILE A 624 7.67 9.67 -14.54
CA ILE A 624 7.51 8.24 -14.79
C ILE A 624 8.19 7.42 -13.69
N GLU A 625 7.40 6.67 -12.92
CA GLU A 625 7.89 5.74 -11.91
C GLU A 625 7.39 4.32 -12.18
N PRO A 626 8.23 3.27 -11.97
CA PRO A 626 7.81 1.89 -12.13
C PRO A 626 6.79 1.49 -11.05
N GLY A 627 5.61 1.08 -11.49
CA GLY A 627 4.57 0.54 -10.61
C GLY A 627 4.75 -0.96 -10.34
N ALA A 628 3.77 -1.58 -9.67
CA ALA A 628 3.79 -3.02 -9.41
C ALA A 628 3.77 -3.86 -10.69
N ARG A 629 3.12 -3.38 -11.72
CA ARG A 629 3.06 -4.03 -13.05
C ARG A 629 4.44 -4.14 -13.69
N GLU A 630 5.19 -3.04 -13.72
CA GLU A 630 6.54 -2.98 -14.25
C GLU A 630 7.48 -3.85 -13.42
N ARG A 631 7.38 -3.78 -12.09
CA ARG A 631 8.18 -4.64 -11.20
C ARG A 631 7.85 -6.12 -11.35
N ALA A 632 6.59 -6.50 -11.54
CA ALA A 632 6.23 -7.89 -11.81
C ALA A 632 6.88 -8.43 -13.09
N MET A 633 6.94 -7.59 -14.14
CA MET A 633 7.63 -7.94 -15.40
C MET A 633 9.13 -8.12 -15.22
N LEU A 634 9.77 -7.27 -14.39
CA LEU A 634 11.22 -7.27 -14.17
C LEU A 634 11.66 -8.36 -13.18
N ASN A 635 10.95 -8.52 -12.07
CA ASN A 635 11.28 -9.45 -11.00
C ASN A 635 10.83 -10.89 -11.26
N ARG A 636 9.86 -11.09 -12.15
CA ARG A 636 9.30 -12.42 -12.52
C ARG A 636 8.93 -13.28 -11.30
N GLY A 637 8.38 -12.68 -10.27
CA GLY A 637 7.94 -13.37 -9.05
C GLY A 637 9.06 -13.93 -8.17
N THR A 638 10.33 -13.65 -8.47
CA THR A 638 11.48 -14.17 -7.72
C THR A 638 11.69 -13.45 -6.40
N LYS A 639 12.12 -14.20 -5.36
CA LYS A 639 12.45 -13.62 -4.04
C LYS A 639 13.84 -12.96 -4.07
N LYS A 640 14.04 -11.96 -3.19
CA LYS A 640 15.38 -11.41 -2.92
C LYS A 640 16.28 -12.49 -2.30
N GLY A 641 17.59 -12.43 -2.59
CA GLY A 641 18.55 -13.40 -2.08
C GLY A 641 18.48 -14.79 -2.73
N SER A 642 17.57 -15.04 -3.68
CA SER A 642 17.67 -16.19 -4.57
C SER A 642 18.64 -15.87 -5.71
N VAL A 643 19.45 -16.85 -6.15
CA VAL A 643 20.46 -16.66 -7.21
C VAL A 643 19.79 -16.10 -8.48
N GLU A 644 18.69 -16.71 -8.91
CA GLU A 644 17.91 -16.26 -10.06
C GLU A 644 17.37 -14.82 -9.86
N GLY A 645 16.82 -14.54 -8.66
CA GLY A 645 16.25 -13.23 -8.36
C GLY A 645 17.28 -12.10 -8.35
N GLU A 646 18.49 -12.36 -7.79
CA GLU A 646 19.55 -11.36 -7.77
C GLU A 646 20.16 -11.15 -9.16
N LEU A 647 20.31 -12.22 -9.95
CA LEU A 647 20.77 -12.12 -11.33
C LEU A 647 19.78 -11.29 -12.18
N LEU A 648 18.47 -11.58 -12.09
CA LEU A 648 17.45 -10.79 -12.78
C LEU A 648 17.47 -9.32 -12.37
N ARG A 649 17.58 -9.02 -11.07
CA ARG A 649 17.65 -7.65 -10.58
C ARG A 649 18.90 -6.90 -11.04
N LEU A 650 20.05 -7.59 -11.15
CA LEU A 650 21.27 -7.00 -11.72
C LEU A 650 21.10 -6.71 -13.22
N MET A 651 20.56 -7.65 -13.99
CA MET A 651 20.34 -7.49 -15.43
C MET A 651 19.29 -6.42 -15.77
N THR A 652 18.29 -6.27 -14.90
CA THR A 652 17.19 -5.30 -15.10
C THR A 652 17.42 -3.98 -14.37
N ASN A 653 18.58 -3.83 -13.73
CA ASN A 653 18.96 -2.60 -13.05
C ASN A 653 18.91 -1.43 -14.04
N LEU A 654 18.21 -0.35 -13.66
CA LEU A 654 17.96 0.85 -14.46
C LEU A 654 17.10 0.65 -15.74
N LYS A 655 16.63 -0.56 -16.05
CA LYS A 655 15.67 -0.79 -17.16
C LYS A 655 14.22 -0.49 -16.80
N SER A 656 13.93 -0.27 -15.52
CA SER A 656 12.58 0.02 -15.02
C SER A 656 11.98 1.27 -15.66
N TYR A 657 12.77 2.30 -15.93
CA TYR A 657 12.32 3.51 -16.61
C TYR A 657 11.81 3.20 -18.03
N ALA A 658 12.60 2.48 -18.84
CA ALA A 658 12.23 2.12 -20.20
C ALA A 658 10.94 1.27 -20.24
N VAL A 659 10.82 0.30 -19.33
CA VAL A 659 9.60 -0.51 -19.19
C VAL A 659 8.41 0.38 -18.81
N SER A 660 8.60 1.33 -17.89
CA SER A 660 7.53 2.26 -17.47
C SER A 660 7.07 3.18 -18.60
N VAL A 661 7.99 3.70 -19.42
CA VAL A 661 7.64 4.47 -20.64
C VAL A 661 6.75 3.63 -21.56
N ALA A 662 7.14 2.39 -21.81
CA ALA A 662 6.38 1.49 -22.70
C ALA A 662 4.98 1.20 -22.15
N THR A 663 4.86 0.92 -20.86
CA THR A 663 3.60 0.49 -20.25
C THR A 663 2.68 1.64 -19.88
N LYS A 664 3.22 2.76 -19.39
CA LYS A 664 2.44 3.90 -18.90
C LYS A 664 2.16 4.96 -19.95
N VAL A 665 3.10 5.20 -20.88
CA VAL A 665 2.93 6.23 -21.90
C VAL A 665 2.54 5.62 -23.23
N LEU A 666 3.40 4.81 -23.85
CA LEU A 666 3.13 4.30 -25.19
C LEU A 666 1.87 3.41 -25.23
N GLN A 667 1.70 2.53 -24.26
CA GLN A 667 0.48 1.69 -24.20
C GLN A 667 -0.76 2.53 -23.91
N ARG A 668 -0.68 3.57 -23.06
CA ARG A 668 -1.77 4.50 -22.83
C ARG A 668 -2.18 5.18 -24.14
N GLU A 669 -1.26 5.82 -24.84
CA GLU A 669 -1.55 6.51 -26.10
C GLU A 669 -2.09 5.54 -27.18
N TRP A 670 -1.66 4.29 -27.17
CA TRP A 670 -2.14 3.26 -28.09
C TRP A 670 -3.56 2.78 -27.79
N SER A 671 -3.91 2.55 -26.53
CA SER A 671 -5.11 1.79 -26.17
C SER A 671 -6.18 2.55 -25.37
N SER A 672 -5.97 3.79 -24.98
CA SER A 672 -6.92 4.51 -24.13
C SER A 672 -8.09 5.17 -24.86
N TYR A 673 -7.95 5.44 -26.13
CA TYR A 673 -8.96 6.21 -26.88
C TYR A 673 -10.08 5.36 -27.49
N GLY A 674 -9.98 4.04 -27.43
CA GLY A 674 -10.96 3.11 -27.94
C GLY A 674 -10.79 2.70 -29.39
N PRO A 675 -11.65 1.79 -29.89
CA PRO A 675 -11.57 1.27 -31.25
C PRO A 675 -11.76 2.37 -32.31
N GLY A 676 -11.07 2.25 -33.44
CA GLY A 676 -11.22 3.20 -34.58
C GLY A 676 -10.48 4.52 -34.43
N THR A 677 -9.83 4.79 -33.30
CA THR A 677 -9.12 6.07 -33.03
C THR A 677 -7.64 6.02 -33.35
N LEU A 678 -7.11 4.92 -33.90
CA LEU A 678 -5.68 4.69 -34.12
C LEU A 678 -5.03 5.83 -34.91
N TYR A 679 -5.56 6.18 -36.08
CA TYR A 679 -4.99 7.23 -36.92
C TYR A 679 -5.36 8.65 -36.51
N SER A 680 -6.52 8.83 -35.89
CA SER A 680 -7.01 10.18 -35.51
C SER A 680 -6.48 10.68 -34.17
N ARG A 681 -6.16 9.78 -33.22
CA ARG A 681 -5.70 10.13 -31.87
C ARG A 681 -4.43 9.42 -31.44
N SER A 682 -4.38 8.07 -31.51
CA SER A 682 -3.28 7.28 -30.95
C SER A 682 -1.94 7.56 -31.61
N LEU A 683 -1.83 7.40 -32.92
CA LEU A 683 -0.57 7.66 -33.64
C LEU A 683 -0.10 9.12 -33.57
N PRO A 684 -0.95 10.16 -33.74
CA PRO A 684 -0.54 11.53 -33.51
C PRO A 684 -0.06 11.82 -32.11
N SER A 685 -0.68 11.23 -31.07
CA SER A 685 -0.25 11.39 -29.68
C SER A 685 1.11 10.76 -29.41
N ILE A 686 1.33 9.54 -29.93
CA ILE A 686 2.65 8.87 -29.85
C ILE A 686 3.72 9.67 -30.59
N ALA A 687 3.45 10.14 -31.81
CA ALA A 687 4.38 10.95 -32.57
C ALA A 687 4.75 12.25 -31.84
N ASN A 688 3.76 12.98 -31.30
CA ASN A 688 4.00 14.17 -30.49
C ASN A 688 4.85 13.86 -29.25
N TYR A 689 4.59 12.75 -28.57
CA TYR A 689 5.39 12.32 -27.42
C TYR A 689 6.86 12.08 -27.83
N LEU A 690 7.09 11.34 -28.90
CA LEU A 690 8.45 11.04 -29.39
C LEU A 690 9.20 12.30 -29.82
N ILE A 691 8.52 13.27 -30.44
CA ILE A 691 9.10 14.58 -30.78
C ILE A 691 9.49 15.34 -29.51
N LEU A 692 8.58 15.46 -28.55
CA LEU A 692 8.83 16.17 -27.30
C LEU A 692 9.96 15.53 -26.49
N THR A 693 10.02 14.20 -26.42
CA THR A 693 11.10 13.49 -25.75
C THR A 693 12.45 13.69 -26.44
N THR A 694 12.47 13.76 -27.77
CA THR A 694 13.70 14.06 -28.55
C THR A 694 14.19 15.45 -28.25
N ILE A 695 13.31 16.44 -28.21
CA ILE A 695 13.66 17.84 -27.89
C ILE A 695 14.21 17.93 -26.46
N ALA A 696 13.52 17.33 -25.49
CA ALA A 696 13.98 17.29 -24.10
C ALA A 696 15.32 16.58 -23.96
N GLY A 697 15.51 15.47 -24.67
CA GLY A 697 16.77 14.74 -24.72
C GLY A 697 17.92 15.56 -25.30
N TYR A 698 17.68 16.41 -26.29
CA TYR A 698 18.65 17.35 -26.80
C TYR A 698 19.10 18.35 -25.73
N PHE A 699 18.16 18.94 -24.98
CA PHE A 699 18.48 19.79 -23.83
C PHE A 699 19.30 19.08 -22.77
N VAL A 700 18.96 17.81 -22.45
CA VAL A 700 19.70 16.97 -21.51
C VAL A 700 21.14 16.74 -21.99
N ILE A 701 21.35 16.43 -23.27
CA ILE A 701 22.69 16.22 -23.84
C ILE A 701 23.49 17.53 -23.80
N THR A 702 22.90 18.63 -24.27
CA THR A 702 23.53 19.95 -24.29
C THR A 702 23.95 20.38 -22.88
N ALA A 703 23.09 20.21 -21.89
CA ALA A 703 23.44 20.52 -20.50
C ALA A 703 24.59 19.65 -19.97
N LYS A 704 24.60 18.34 -20.31
CA LYS A 704 25.71 17.44 -19.95
C LYS A 704 27.01 17.79 -20.62
N ASP A 705 26.97 18.15 -21.91
CA ASP A 705 28.16 18.54 -22.68
C ASP A 705 28.74 19.84 -22.11
N LEU A 706 27.92 20.88 -21.87
CA LEU A 706 28.33 22.13 -21.23
C LEU A 706 28.94 21.93 -19.84
N LEU A 707 28.32 21.14 -18.99
CA LEU A 707 28.84 20.81 -17.64
C LEU A 707 30.16 20.02 -17.69
N SER A 708 30.41 19.34 -18.80
CA SER A 708 31.66 18.60 -19.06
C SER A 708 32.70 19.42 -19.79
N GLY A 709 32.45 20.75 -20.01
CA GLY A 709 33.35 21.64 -20.73
C GLY A 709 33.41 21.39 -22.23
N LYS A 710 32.40 20.74 -22.81
CA LYS A 710 32.30 20.48 -24.26
C LYS A 710 31.36 21.48 -24.91
N GLU A 711 31.58 21.75 -26.17
CA GLU A 711 30.64 22.54 -26.96
C GLU A 711 29.32 21.76 -27.17
N PRO A 712 28.17 22.46 -27.22
CA PRO A 712 26.88 21.85 -27.54
C PRO A 712 26.93 21.17 -28.91
N ALA A 713 26.41 19.94 -28.97
CA ALA A 713 26.33 19.21 -30.23
C ALA A 713 25.33 19.87 -31.20
N ASP A 714 25.61 19.83 -32.51
CA ASP A 714 24.71 20.36 -33.52
C ASP A 714 23.36 19.63 -33.52
N PRO A 715 22.21 20.32 -33.32
CA PRO A 715 20.90 19.71 -33.31
C PRO A 715 20.49 19.07 -34.66
N LEU A 716 21.08 19.48 -35.75
CA LEU A 716 20.78 19.00 -37.10
C LEU A 716 21.59 17.76 -37.49
N ASP A 717 22.62 17.41 -36.70
CA ASP A 717 23.37 16.17 -36.94
C ASP A 717 22.55 14.94 -36.58
N LYS A 718 22.52 13.94 -37.46
CA LYS A 718 21.79 12.70 -37.31
C LYS A 718 22.19 11.90 -36.03
N ARG A 719 23.48 11.92 -35.68
CA ARG A 719 23.99 11.26 -34.47
C ARG A 719 23.49 11.97 -33.22
N THR A 720 23.48 13.30 -33.25
CA THR A 720 22.94 14.13 -32.19
C THR A 720 21.44 13.90 -32.01
N ALA A 721 20.68 13.82 -33.10
CA ALA A 721 19.24 13.51 -33.05
C ALA A 721 18.96 12.11 -32.45
N LEU A 722 19.75 11.09 -32.80
CA LEU A 722 19.63 9.75 -32.21
C LEU A 722 20.00 9.73 -30.72
N ARG A 723 21.09 10.42 -30.32
CA ARG A 723 21.47 10.58 -28.92
C ARG A 723 20.38 11.32 -28.13
N ALA A 724 19.79 12.35 -28.71
CA ALA A 724 18.71 13.12 -28.13
C ALA A 724 17.44 12.21 -27.92
N PHE A 725 17.06 11.47 -28.94
CA PHE A 725 15.97 10.51 -28.85
C PHE A 725 16.19 9.45 -27.74
N ALA A 726 17.40 8.90 -27.66
CA ALA A 726 17.78 7.96 -26.61
C ALA A 726 17.77 8.61 -25.22
N SER A 727 18.36 9.80 -25.07
CA SER A 727 18.47 10.51 -23.80
C SER A 727 17.15 11.09 -23.29
N GLY A 728 16.19 11.34 -24.17
CA GLY A 728 14.86 11.82 -23.83
C GLY A 728 13.87 10.71 -23.43
N GLY A 729 14.30 9.44 -23.48
CA GLY A 729 13.46 8.29 -23.12
C GLY A 729 12.64 7.69 -24.27
N GLY A 730 12.55 8.37 -25.42
CA GLY A 730 11.82 7.87 -26.59
C GLY A 730 12.42 6.58 -27.17
N GLY A 731 13.75 6.44 -27.10
CA GLY A 731 14.51 5.28 -27.59
C GLY A 731 14.91 4.26 -26.51
N ALA A 732 14.54 4.47 -25.26
CA ALA A 732 15.04 3.72 -24.11
C ALA A 732 14.92 2.18 -24.26
N ILE A 733 13.89 1.69 -24.94
CA ILE A 733 13.69 0.25 -25.19
C ILE A 733 14.64 -0.29 -26.25
N TYR A 734 14.94 0.50 -27.29
CA TYR A 734 15.73 0.05 -28.44
C TYR A 734 17.24 0.13 -28.16
N PHE A 735 17.69 1.20 -27.49
CA PHE A 735 19.12 1.45 -27.30
C PHE A 735 19.73 0.72 -26.10
N ASP A 736 18.95 0.41 -25.07
CA ASP A 736 19.41 -0.43 -23.97
C ASP A 736 19.60 -1.91 -24.37
N THR A 737 18.88 -2.37 -25.43
CA THR A 737 19.05 -3.72 -25.98
C THR A 737 20.21 -3.81 -27.00
N LEU A 738 20.62 -2.69 -27.60
CA LEU A 738 21.73 -2.63 -28.56
C LEU A 738 23.09 -2.36 -27.89
N ASN A 739 23.09 -1.82 -26.65
CA ASN A 739 24.31 -1.53 -25.87
C ASN A 739 24.57 -2.56 -24.75
N ALA A 740 23.73 -3.60 -24.64
CA ALA A 740 23.93 -4.76 -23.77
C ALA A 740 24.51 -5.92 -24.58
#